data_3342aacecda4a8ea05fcdaa42025ec10
#
_entry.id   3342aacecda4a8ea05fcdaa42025ec10
#
_cell.length_a   1.000
_cell.length_b   1.000
_cell.length_c   1.000
_cell.angle_alpha   90.00
_cell.angle_beta   90.00
_cell.angle_gamma   90.00
#
_symmetry.space_group_name_H-M   'P 1'
#
loop_
_entity.id
_entity.type
_entity.pdbx_description
1 polymer ?
#
loop_
_entity_poly.entity_id
_entity_poly.type
_entity_poly.pdbx_seq_one_letter_code
_entity_poly.pdbx_strand_id
1 'polypeptide(L)'
;MSKKKKDKKKNSKDNNRGEVDYFLEKSPYYISPSFISHNGRHASILTLYVRIGTNRQMTFTDVLDFIPINTLEGIEFHFLTYDQLIKYDPKTKLIKDNASAGMTMNDEDAKDRKKSDDDDATREDMRRAENEDYLDYQRMMEEPQPVVVFKIKLMIIGNSRELIDEQIEILNMGLNTRHSGAEWDSIGGDQLDNFQGLFSRVEMDQTAMTSTGWNYAGLNFAVSQGVFDDNGVPIGLDALSLSSSTSIFDFDTYLQKQAIIAIPRASVMARYYRQNSTLQVSASSIMMQAAANQMLMNGKRSHHIVLNDFDYTEKGLYYRPTQTNEMFKHYDVSKVTINPMQGFGDIEDVVNVYARLTKKIVNIFSLLLDLDLSKGDKAAVLSALGDFYFNKGYWPKNADKFPKRTQIVNIANPATYATMGEFINQFTTLMNKTLRQGLEMQADRINTLESTLRQALDANANVIGRPTSIERSYAPQIYYEFNKIESAKMKQIQFLNMLEYIIHTTEKGETIFIHGMNHLYEETLRMSKETIQAAQNHGIRFVFGFDTISSQKTKTGKEIENMSDMFTMNGVFYNNLSKEVDWSMTGKCLPTDVEKFAKAAVMNLGVTVESRMQAHAGCQVLLHRAMTQTNNFIHLNTRI
;
A
#
# COMPACT_ATOMS: atom_id res chain seq x y z
N MET A 1 29.07 -11.36 59.15
CA MET A 1 28.66 -12.36 58.11
C MET A 1 27.16 -12.42 57.80
N SER A 2 26.32 -11.50 58.32
CA SER A 2 24.83 -11.59 58.20
C SER A 2 24.22 -10.68 57.13
N LYS A 3 24.92 -9.64 56.64
CA LYS A 3 24.37 -8.72 55.63
C LYS A 3 24.48 -9.23 54.16
N LYS A 4 25.48 -10.04 53.85
CA LYS A 4 25.64 -10.58 52.45
C LYS A 4 24.61 -11.67 52.06
N LYS A 5 23.94 -12.31 53.03
CA LYS A 5 22.93 -13.33 52.75
C LYS A 5 21.52 -12.75 52.47
N LYS A 6 21.27 -11.48 52.88
CA LYS A 6 19.97 -10.83 52.62
C LYS A 6 19.93 -10.25 51.19
N ASP A 7 21.04 -9.77 50.65
CA ASP A 7 21.07 -9.20 49.32
C ASP A 7 20.99 -10.27 48.22
N LYS A 8 21.54 -11.47 48.45
CA LYS A 8 21.39 -12.59 47.51
C LYS A 8 19.97 -13.14 47.41
N LYS A 9 19.17 -13.04 48.51
CA LYS A 9 17.76 -13.46 48.47
C LYS A 9 16.83 -12.43 47.82
N LYS A 10 17.24 -11.16 47.80
CA LYS A 10 16.48 -10.11 47.11
C LYS A 10 16.64 -10.17 45.60
N ASN A 11 17.88 -10.44 45.15
CA ASN A 11 18.17 -10.59 43.71
C ASN A 11 17.57 -11.87 43.07
N SER A 12 17.36 -12.95 43.86
CA SER A 12 16.73 -14.16 43.33
C SER A 12 15.19 -14.07 43.24
N LYS A 13 14.56 -13.13 43.97
CA LYS A 13 13.14 -12.87 43.83
C LYS A 13 12.79 -11.93 42.68
N ASP A 14 13.74 -11.03 42.31
CA ASP A 14 13.54 -10.13 41.18
C ASP A 14 13.79 -10.82 39.85
N ASN A 15 14.69 -11.84 39.78
CA ASN A 15 14.92 -12.59 38.54
C ASN A 15 13.76 -13.51 38.13
N ASN A 16 12.94 -14.00 39.09
CA ASN A 16 11.74 -14.80 38.74
C ASN A 16 10.53 -13.93 38.37
N ARG A 17 10.54 -12.62 38.71
CA ARG A 17 9.52 -11.70 38.21
C ARG A 17 9.70 -11.31 36.75
N GLY A 18 10.90 -11.30 36.25
CA GLY A 18 11.21 -10.89 34.88
C GLY A 18 10.68 -11.83 33.78
N GLU A 19 10.53 -13.13 34.06
CA GLU A 19 9.98 -14.08 33.08
C GLU A 19 8.44 -14.10 33.04
N VAL A 20 7.79 -13.80 34.14
CA VAL A 20 6.32 -13.72 34.18
C VAL A 20 5.82 -12.36 33.70
N ASP A 21 6.60 -11.29 33.92
CA ASP A 21 6.28 -9.93 33.44
C ASP A 21 6.41 -9.78 31.90
N TYR A 22 6.98 -10.75 31.20
CA TYR A 22 7.08 -10.71 29.75
C TYR A 22 5.75 -11.03 29.05
N PHE A 23 4.86 -11.74 29.73
CA PHE A 23 3.53 -12.11 29.24
C PHE A 23 2.40 -11.30 29.85
N LEU A 24 2.67 -10.55 30.92
CA LEU A 24 1.71 -9.65 31.53
C LEU A 24 2.09 -8.22 31.18
N GLU A 25 1.24 -7.55 30.43
CA GLU A 25 1.40 -6.13 30.16
C GLU A 25 1.52 -5.36 31.48
N LYS A 26 2.56 -4.54 31.59
CA LYS A 26 2.91 -3.86 32.86
C LYS A 26 1.88 -2.82 33.31
N SER A 27 0.99 -2.43 32.42
CA SER A 27 -0.01 -1.40 32.68
C SER A 27 -1.39 -2.04 32.78
N PRO A 28 -2.09 -1.90 33.90
CA PRO A 28 -3.44 -2.42 34.04
C PRO A 28 -4.40 -1.67 33.10
N TYR A 29 -5.43 -2.34 32.64
CA TYR A 29 -6.56 -1.69 31.99
C TYR A 29 -7.29 -0.83 33.03
N TYR A 30 -7.53 0.42 32.67
CA TYR A 30 -8.41 1.30 33.41
C TYR A 30 -9.75 1.35 32.68
N ILE A 31 -10.82 0.91 33.34
CA ILE A 31 -12.16 0.86 32.78
C ILE A 31 -13.01 1.88 33.49
N SER A 32 -13.47 2.89 32.79
CA SER A 32 -14.44 3.89 33.22
C SER A 32 -15.83 3.55 32.67
N PRO A 33 -16.90 4.20 33.14
CA PRO A 33 -18.23 3.97 32.59
C PRO A 33 -18.36 4.24 31.08
N SER A 34 -17.52 5.10 30.50
CA SER A 34 -17.61 5.53 29.10
C SER A 34 -16.43 5.14 28.22
N PHE A 35 -15.31 4.69 28.80
CA PHE A 35 -14.11 4.33 28.03
C PHE A 35 -13.19 3.37 28.76
N ILE A 36 -12.31 2.74 28.00
CA ILE A 36 -11.27 1.83 28.46
C ILE A 36 -9.92 2.45 28.10
N SER A 37 -8.98 2.48 29.05
CA SER A 37 -7.62 2.99 28.81
C SER A 37 -6.58 1.94 29.07
N HIS A 38 -5.58 1.86 28.17
CA HIS A 38 -4.43 0.99 28.33
C HIS A 38 -3.23 1.56 27.56
N ASN A 39 -2.08 1.67 28.23
CA ASN A 39 -0.82 2.14 27.61
C ASN A 39 -0.96 3.47 26.83
N GLY A 40 -1.74 4.42 27.36
CA GLY A 40 -1.95 5.72 26.73
C GLY A 40 -2.83 5.69 25.48
N ARG A 41 -3.52 4.59 25.24
CA ARG A 41 -4.61 4.47 24.25
C ARG A 41 -5.94 4.38 24.97
N HIS A 42 -6.97 4.84 24.30
CA HIS A 42 -8.33 4.82 24.80
C HIS A 42 -9.21 4.04 23.84
N ALA A 43 -10.20 3.35 24.36
CA ALA A 43 -11.20 2.66 23.56
C ALA A 43 -12.60 2.89 24.15
N SER A 44 -13.61 2.95 23.28
CA SER A 44 -15.02 2.91 23.66
C SER A 44 -15.71 1.84 22.84
N ILE A 45 -16.52 1.00 23.49
CA ILE A 45 -17.30 -0.03 22.84
C ILE A 45 -18.75 0.42 22.82
N LEU A 46 -19.26 0.71 21.62
CA LEU A 46 -20.61 1.17 21.39
C LEU A 46 -21.51 0.01 20.97
N THR A 47 -22.79 0.10 21.32
CA THR A 47 -23.82 -0.83 20.84
C THR A 47 -24.68 -0.10 19.81
N LEU A 48 -25.05 -0.78 18.74
CA LEU A 48 -26.01 -0.25 17.76
C LEU A 48 -27.42 -0.36 18.33
N TYR A 49 -28.07 0.78 18.46
CA TYR A 49 -29.48 0.89 18.77
C TYR A 49 -30.27 1.22 17.50
N VAL A 50 -31.30 0.45 17.24
CA VAL A 50 -32.28 0.77 16.21
C VAL A 50 -33.59 1.04 16.93
N ARG A 51 -34.11 2.28 16.85
CA ARG A 51 -35.38 2.64 17.48
C ARG A 51 -36.51 1.83 16.86
N ILE A 52 -37.23 1.13 17.71
CA ILE A 52 -38.40 0.34 17.34
C ILE A 52 -39.52 1.31 16.93
N GLY A 53 -39.71 1.50 15.68
CA GLY A 53 -40.74 2.37 15.07
C GLY A 53 -40.68 2.30 13.56
N THR A 54 -39.58 1.81 13.05
CA THR A 54 -39.40 1.39 11.67
C THR A 54 -39.49 -0.13 11.68
N ASN A 55 -40.65 -0.70 11.47
CA ASN A 55 -40.92 -2.15 11.33
C ASN A 55 -40.25 -2.75 10.08
N ARG A 56 -39.20 -2.13 9.61
CA ARG A 56 -38.42 -2.57 8.48
C ARG A 56 -37.37 -3.58 8.93
N GLN A 57 -37.39 -4.73 8.31
CA GLN A 57 -36.30 -5.72 8.51
C GLN A 57 -34.98 -5.13 8.03
N MET A 58 -33.94 -5.35 8.83
CA MET A 58 -32.58 -4.96 8.49
C MET A 58 -32.14 -5.70 7.23
N THR A 59 -31.60 -4.97 6.28
CA THR A 59 -31.06 -5.48 5.02
C THR A 59 -29.54 -5.35 4.99
N PHE A 60 -28.91 -6.01 4.04
CA PHE A 60 -27.46 -5.85 3.82
C PHE A 60 -27.07 -4.39 3.54
N THR A 61 -27.95 -3.63 2.87
CA THR A 61 -27.71 -2.20 2.61
C THR A 61 -27.66 -1.40 3.91
N ASP A 62 -28.53 -1.72 4.88
CA ASP A 62 -28.49 -1.07 6.20
C ASP A 62 -27.19 -1.38 6.94
N VAL A 63 -26.70 -2.62 6.83
CA VAL A 63 -25.41 -3.02 7.40
C VAL A 63 -24.26 -2.19 6.80
N LEU A 64 -24.27 -1.92 5.50
CA LEU A 64 -23.29 -1.07 4.85
C LEU A 64 -23.34 0.38 5.35
N ASP A 65 -24.53 0.87 5.70
CA ASP A 65 -24.71 2.22 6.25
C ASP A 65 -24.14 2.38 7.66
N PHE A 66 -24.03 1.29 8.42
CA PHE A 66 -23.44 1.31 9.76
C PHE A 66 -21.91 1.40 9.72
N ILE A 67 -21.27 1.10 8.59
CA ILE A 67 -19.82 1.18 8.45
C ILE A 67 -19.39 2.65 8.44
N PRO A 68 -18.45 3.07 9.31
CA PRO A 68 -17.95 4.43 9.35
C PRO A 68 -17.35 4.86 8.01
N ILE A 69 -17.80 6.01 7.49
CA ILE A 69 -17.27 6.58 6.25
C ILE A 69 -16.24 7.68 6.55
N ASN A 70 -16.56 8.53 7.54
CA ASN A 70 -15.72 9.64 7.94
C ASN A 70 -14.99 9.29 9.23
N THR A 71 -13.68 9.12 9.15
CA THR A 71 -12.85 8.75 10.28
C THR A 71 -11.76 9.78 10.52
N LEU A 72 -11.60 10.21 11.77
CA LEU A 72 -10.54 11.11 12.18
C LEU A 72 -9.19 10.38 12.15
N GLU A 73 -8.13 11.14 11.92
CA GLU A 73 -6.77 10.59 11.94
C GLU A 73 -6.42 10.07 13.34
N GLY A 74 -5.91 8.83 13.40
CA GLY A 74 -5.55 8.17 14.65
C GLY A 74 -6.69 7.39 15.32
N ILE A 75 -7.85 7.29 14.69
CA ILE A 75 -8.96 6.42 15.11
C ILE A 75 -8.90 5.08 14.38
N GLU A 76 -9.20 4.01 15.12
CA GLU A 76 -9.36 2.65 14.61
C GLU A 76 -10.73 2.13 14.99
N PHE A 77 -11.34 1.34 14.09
CA PHE A 77 -12.63 0.72 14.30
C PHE A 77 -12.52 -0.80 14.24
N HIS A 78 -13.25 -1.45 15.14
CA HIS A 78 -13.45 -2.89 15.11
C HIS A 78 -14.94 -3.19 15.30
N PHE A 79 -15.55 -3.82 14.31
CA PHE A 79 -16.90 -4.33 14.42
C PHE A 79 -16.90 -5.66 15.18
N LEU A 80 -17.88 -5.82 16.04
CA LEU A 80 -18.09 -7.00 16.86
C LEU A 80 -19.54 -7.45 16.67
N THR A 81 -19.72 -8.64 16.14
CA THR A 81 -21.04 -9.24 15.99
C THR A 81 -21.17 -10.43 16.93
N TYR A 82 -22.25 -10.48 17.64
CA TYR A 82 -22.57 -11.56 18.56
C TYR A 82 -23.91 -12.13 18.16
N ASP A 83 -23.99 -13.43 17.99
CA ASP A 83 -25.21 -14.12 17.59
C ASP A 83 -25.45 -15.35 18.45
N GLN A 84 -26.73 -15.67 18.61
CA GLN A 84 -27.17 -16.84 19.32
C GLN A 84 -28.40 -17.43 18.63
N LEU A 85 -28.32 -18.72 18.30
CA LEU A 85 -29.49 -19.47 17.89
C LEU A 85 -30.39 -19.73 19.12
N ILE A 86 -31.66 -19.38 18.99
CA ILE A 86 -32.64 -19.73 20.01
C ILE A 86 -32.96 -21.21 19.88
N LYS A 87 -32.55 -22.01 20.86
CA LYS A 87 -32.81 -23.45 20.93
C LYS A 87 -34.25 -23.80 21.37
N TYR A 88 -35.00 -22.84 21.86
CA TYR A 88 -36.41 -23.02 22.20
C TYR A 88 -37.24 -22.98 20.92
N ASP A 89 -38.34 -23.80 20.88
CA ASP A 89 -39.32 -23.64 19.86
C ASP A 89 -39.97 -22.26 20.00
N PRO A 90 -39.46 -21.23 19.30
CA PRO A 90 -39.95 -19.86 19.45
C PRO A 90 -41.34 -19.74 18.86
N LYS A 91 -41.75 -20.71 18.01
CA LYS A 91 -43.08 -20.74 17.45
C LYS A 91 -44.16 -20.74 18.54
N THR A 92 -43.96 -21.51 19.61
CA THR A 92 -45.01 -21.61 20.64
C THR A 92 -45.12 -20.34 21.49
N LYS A 93 -44.03 -19.64 21.75
CA LYS A 93 -44.07 -18.37 22.49
C LYS A 93 -44.49 -17.20 21.60
N LEU A 94 -43.89 -17.12 20.40
CA LEU A 94 -44.24 -16.10 19.43
C LEU A 94 -45.70 -16.22 18.94
N ILE A 95 -46.18 -17.44 18.71
CA ILE A 95 -47.59 -17.67 18.34
C ILE A 95 -48.53 -17.26 19.50
N LYS A 96 -48.12 -17.47 20.77
CA LYS A 96 -48.88 -17.00 21.94
C LYS A 96 -48.86 -15.49 22.08
N ASP A 97 -47.67 -14.88 21.92
CA ASP A 97 -47.52 -13.43 22.03
C ASP A 97 -48.20 -12.74 20.86
N ASN A 98 -48.18 -13.35 19.68
CA ASN A 98 -48.86 -12.89 18.47
C ASN A 98 -50.39 -13.10 18.53
N ALA A 99 -50.84 -14.21 19.04
CA ALA A 99 -52.28 -14.43 19.26
C ALA A 99 -52.83 -13.44 20.32
N SER A 100 -52.03 -13.11 21.33
CA SER A 100 -52.35 -12.08 22.30
C SER A 100 -52.41 -10.68 21.70
N ALA A 101 -51.41 -10.32 20.87
CA ALA A 101 -51.36 -9.05 20.15
C ALA A 101 -52.51 -8.94 19.12
N GLY A 102 -52.77 -9.99 18.33
CA GLY A 102 -53.87 -10.05 17.39
C GLY A 102 -55.25 -9.95 18.06
N MET A 103 -55.44 -10.54 19.27
CA MET A 103 -56.66 -10.34 20.04
C MET A 103 -56.79 -8.91 20.55
N THR A 104 -55.69 -8.31 21.00
CA THR A 104 -55.69 -6.91 21.48
C THR A 104 -56.01 -5.96 20.31
N MET A 105 -55.46 -6.19 19.13
CA MET A 105 -55.73 -5.40 17.91
C MET A 105 -57.20 -5.55 17.44
N ASN A 106 -57.73 -6.78 17.44
CA ASN A 106 -59.11 -7.01 17.10
C ASN A 106 -60.09 -6.36 18.10
N ASP A 107 -59.72 -6.32 19.38
CA ASP A 107 -60.50 -5.65 20.40
C ASP A 107 -60.42 -4.12 20.31
N GLU A 108 -59.26 -3.57 19.90
CA GLU A 108 -59.09 -2.15 19.63
C GLU A 108 -59.78 -1.73 18.35
N ASP A 109 -59.65 -2.48 17.27
CA ASP A 109 -60.42 -2.26 16.02
C ASP A 109 -61.94 -2.30 16.25
N ALA A 110 -62.41 -3.15 17.13
CA ALA A 110 -63.83 -3.21 17.49
C ALA A 110 -64.29 -2.01 18.35
N LYS A 111 -63.38 -1.40 19.12
CA LYS A 111 -63.61 -0.17 19.89
C LYS A 111 -63.56 1.08 19.03
N ASP A 112 -62.64 1.14 18.08
CA ASP A 112 -62.41 2.29 17.18
C ASP A 112 -63.50 2.40 16.10
N ARG A 113 -64.05 1.28 15.61
CA ARG A 113 -65.22 1.28 14.73
C ARG A 113 -66.48 1.91 15.38
N LYS A 114 -66.43 2.14 16.70
CA LYS A 114 -67.50 2.83 17.45
C LYS A 114 -67.22 4.31 17.69
N LYS A 115 -66.05 4.82 17.32
CA LYS A 115 -65.67 6.23 17.38
C LYS A 115 -65.28 6.71 15.98
N SER A 116 -66.27 7.15 15.20
CA SER A 116 -66.01 7.85 13.94
C SER A 116 -65.85 9.33 14.25
N ASP A 117 -64.66 9.87 14.07
CA ASP A 117 -64.45 11.28 13.77
C ASP A 117 -63.04 11.55 13.21
N ASP A 118 -62.95 12.43 12.34
CA ASP A 118 -62.11 12.85 11.23
C ASP A 118 -60.58 13.02 11.38
N ASP A 119 -59.94 12.58 12.45
CA ASP A 119 -58.48 12.80 12.65
C ASP A 119 -57.63 11.53 12.48
N ASP A 120 -58.15 10.46 11.93
CA ASP A 120 -57.59 9.12 12.04
C ASP A 120 -56.91 8.54 10.77
N ALA A 121 -56.85 9.24 9.63
CA ALA A 121 -56.28 8.68 8.39
C ALA A 121 -54.78 8.29 8.56
N THR A 122 -54.01 9.10 9.23
CA THR A 122 -52.58 8.83 9.50
C THR A 122 -52.36 7.70 10.48
N ARG A 123 -53.24 7.52 11.47
CA ARG A 123 -53.19 6.41 12.42
C ARG A 123 -53.67 5.09 11.80
N GLU A 124 -54.67 5.13 10.94
CA GLU A 124 -55.12 3.95 10.17
C GLU A 124 -54.06 3.46 9.20
N ASP A 125 -53.36 4.36 8.53
CA ASP A 125 -52.26 4.00 7.61
C ASP A 125 -51.05 3.42 8.36
N MET A 126 -50.69 3.95 9.53
CA MET A 126 -49.68 3.36 10.40
C MET A 126 -50.08 1.96 10.88
N ARG A 127 -51.33 1.78 11.30
CA ARG A 127 -51.84 0.47 11.75
C ARG A 127 -51.94 -0.55 10.62
N ARG A 128 -52.25 -0.13 9.40
CA ARG A 128 -52.25 -1.01 8.22
C ARG A 128 -50.83 -1.46 7.90
N ALA A 129 -49.86 -0.56 7.94
CA ALA A 129 -48.46 -0.88 7.76
C ALA A 129 -47.97 -1.84 8.84
N GLU A 130 -48.30 -1.61 10.12
CA GLU A 130 -48.00 -2.51 11.22
C GLU A 130 -48.64 -3.90 11.07
N ASN A 131 -49.86 -3.96 10.55
CA ASN A 131 -50.56 -5.23 10.28
C ASN A 131 -49.93 -5.99 9.08
N GLU A 132 -49.53 -5.29 8.03
CA GLU A 132 -48.86 -5.91 6.88
C GLU A 132 -47.52 -6.48 7.26
N ASP A 133 -46.71 -5.74 8.00
CA ASP A 133 -45.42 -6.19 8.52
C ASP A 133 -45.58 -7.40 9.46
N TYR A 134 -46.62 -7.41 10.27
CA TYR A 134 -46.97 -8.53 11.13
C TYR A 134 -47.38 -9.78 10.37
N LEU A 135 -48.18 -9.64 9.32
CA LEU A 135 -48.59 -10.76 8.45
C LEU A 135 -47.38 -11.30 7.65
N ASP A 136 -46.50 -10.44 7.21
CA ASP A 136 -45.30 -10.86 6.51
C ASP A 136 -44.33 -11.57 7.46
N TYR A 137 -44.18 -11.09 8.69
CA TYR A 137 -43.44 -11.78 9.73
C TYR A 137 -44.05 -13.16 10.07
N GLN A 138 -45.37 -13.25 10.14
CA GLN A 138 -46.09 -14.49 10.35
C GLN A 138 -45.85 -15.49 9.21
N ARG A 139 -45.92 -15.04 7.95
CA ARG A 139 -45.62 -15.86 6.77
C ARG A 139 -44.19 -16.36 6.76
N MET A 140 -43.23 -15.54 7.14
CA MET A 140 -41.83 -15.94 7.26
C MET A 140 -41.61 -16.99 8.36
N MET A 141 -42.38 -16.96 9.43
CA MET A 141 -42.31 -17.91 10.53
C MET A 141 -43.02 -19.26 10.25
N GLU A 142 -43.86 -19.31 9.21
CA GLU A 142 -44.47 -20.57 8.76
C GLU A 142 -43.47 -21.50 8.09
N GLU A 143 -42.35 -20.97 7.56
CA GLU A 143 -41.24 -21.78 7.07
C GLU A 143 -40.36 -22.28 8.24
N PRO A 144 -39.85 -23.55 8.18
CA PRO A 144 -39.02 -24.10 9.26
C PRO A 144 -37.60 -23.51 9.22
N GLN A 145 -37.44 -22.30 9.72
CA GLN A 145 -36.14 -21.64 9.82
C GLN A 145 -35.79 -21.26 11.27
N PRO A 146 -34.49 -21.27 11.62
CA PRO A 146 -34.08 -20.88 12.96
C PRO A 146 -34.30 -19.38 13.19
N VAL A 147 -34.49 -19.03 14.46
CA VAL A 147 -34.49 -17.62 14.88
C VAL A 147 -33.12 -17.31 15.48
N VAL A 148 -32.54 -16.21 15.03
CA VAL A 148 -31.25 -15.71 15.49
C VAL A 148 -31.45 -14.42 16.28
N VAL A 149 -30.92 -14.37 17.48
CA VAL A 149 -30.79 -13.16 18.27
C VAL A 149 -29.35 -12.66 18.16
N PHE A 150 -29.16 -11.40 17.82
CA PHE A 150 -27.83 -10.87 17.58
C PHE A 150 -27.66 -9.44 18.09
N LYS A 151 -26.41 -9.05 18.32
CA LYS A 151 -25.99 -7.69 18.65
C LYS A 151 -24.88 -7.25 17.72
N ILE A 152 -24.88 -5.98 17.35
CA ILE A 152 -23.81 -5.34 16.62
C ILE A 152 -23.18 -4.31 17.55
N LYS A 153 -21.86 -4.41 17.75
CA LYS A 153 -21.08 -3.47 18.53
C LYS A 153 -19.94 -2.90 17.71
N LEU A 154 -19.51 -1.70 18.05
CA LEU A 154 -18.40 -1.00 17.41
C LEU A 154 -17.39 -0.60 18.48
N MET A 155 -16.18 -1.15 18.42
CA MET A 155 -15.09 -0.68 19.26
C MET A 155 -14.30 0.39 18.51
N ILE A 156 -14.23 1.57 19.12
CA ILE A 156 -13.46 2.72 18.63
C ILE A 156 -12.22 2.83 19.50
N ILE A 157 -11.05 2.90 18.88
CA ILE A 157 -9.78 3.06 19.58
C ILE A 157 -9.11 4.34 19.09
N GLY A 158 -8.67 5.18 20.02
CA GLY A 158 -8.03 6.44 19.74
C GLY A 158 -6.89 6.78 20.69
N ASN A 159 -6.18 7.84 20.38
CA ASN A 159 -5.03 8.32 21.15
C ASN A 159 -5.43 9.24 22.30
N SER A 160 -6.63 9.79 22.29
CA SER A 160 -7.22 10.56 23.39
C SER A 160 -8.71 10.29 23.49
N ARG A 161 -9.28 10.63 24.63
CA ARG A 161 -10.71 10.49 24.86
C ARG A 161 -11.50 11.49 24.01
N GLU A 162 -11.04 12.72 23.96
CA GLU A 162 -11.67 13.80 23.20
C GLU A 162 -11.81 13.43 21.73
N LEU A 163 -10.77 12.79 21.16
CA LEU A 163 -10.79 12.31 19.78
C LEU A 163 -11.85 11.20 19.56
N ILE A 164 -12.05 10.33 20.55
CA ILE A 164 -13.08 9.29 20.49
C ILE A 164 -14.47 9.91 20.58
N ASP A 165 -14.68 10.86 21.50
CA ASP A 165 -15.96 11.54 21.69
C ASP A 165 -16.35 12.32 20.41
N GLU A 166 -15.40 13.05 19.80
CA GLU A 166 -15.60 13.73 18.51
C GLU A 166 -15.94 12.75 17.37
N GLN A 167 -15.26 11.60 17.35
CA GLN A 167 -15.54 10.57 16.35
C GLN A 167 -16.93 9.96 16.51
N ILE A 168 -17.41 9.76 17.74
CA ILE A 168 -18.76 9.26 18.01
C ILE A 168 -19.81 10.25 17.50
N GLU A 169 -19.61 11.54 17.70
CA GLU A 169 -20.51 12.57 17.18
C GLU A 169 -20.56 12.54 15.63
N ILE A 170 -19.40 12.44 14.98
CA ILE A 170 -19.33 12.34 13.50
C ILE A 170 -20.06 11.10 12.99
N LEU A 171 -19.87 9.96 13.67
CA LEU A 171 -20.55 8.71 13.32
C LEU A 171 -22.05 8.82 13.40
N ASN A 172 -22.55 9.36 14.51
CA ASN A 172 -23.98 9.50 14.73
C ASN A 172 -24.63 10.54 13.79
N MET A 173 -23.96 11.65 13.52
CA MET A 173 -24.43 12.60 12.49
C MET A 173 -24.52 11.92 11.11
N GLY A 174 -23.52 11.14 10.73
CA GLY A 174 -23.49 10.41 9.46
C GLY A 174 -24.56 9.31 9.40
N LEU A 175 -24.79 8.60 10.50
CA LEU A 175 -25.78 7.54 10.60
C LEU A 175 -27.21 8.10 10.56
N ASN A 176 -27.49 9.14 11.33
CA ASN A 176 -28.82 9.79 11.37
C ASN A 176 -29.26 10.36 10.00
N THR A 177 -28.30 10.77 9.15
CA THR A 177 -28.60 11.27 7.79
C THR A 177 -29.01 10.13 6.86
N ARG A 178 -28.50 8.93 7.05
CA ARG A 178 -28.73 7.76 6.18
C ARG A 178 -29.81 6.84 6.71
N HIS A 179 -29.89 6.72 8.02
CA HIS A 179 -30.77 5.80 8.73
C HIS A 179 -31.40 6.50 9.93
N SER A 180 -32.55 7.14 9.72
CA SER A 180 -33.29 7.82 10.80
C SER A 180 -33.74 6.79 11.83
N GLY A 181 -33.29 6.95 13.09
CA GLY A 181 -33.64 6.07 14.20
C GLY A 181 -32.63 5.00 14.55
N ALA A 182 -31.47 4.96 13.89
CA ALA A 182 -30.32 4.19 14.32
C ALA A 182 -29.27 5.09 15.00
N GLU A 183 -28.63 4.59 16.06
CA GLU A 183 -27.67 5.33 16.86
C GLU A 183 -26.60 4.38 17.43
N TRP A 184 -25.36 4.83 17.41
CA TRP A 184 -24.26 4.21 18.14
C TRP A 184 -24.17 4.85 19.51
N ASP A 185 -24.44 4.08 20.57
CA ASP A 185 -24.37 4.60 21.93
C ASP A 185 -23.63 3.64 22.86
N SER A 186 -23.02 4.22 23.89
CA SER A 186 -22.52 3.49 25.05
C SER A 186 -23.46 3.77 26.21
N ILE A 187 -24.26 2.80 26.63
CA ILE A 187 -25.03 2.93 27.87
C ILE A 187 -24.03 3.18 29.02
N GLY A 188 -24.28 4.21 29.78
CA GLY A 188 -23.40 4.60 30.89
C GLY A 188 -23.23 3.47 31.90
N GLY A 189 -22.02 2.93 32.00
CA GLY A 189 -21.66 1.82 32.89
C GLY A 189 -21.34 0.49 32.19
N ASP A 190 -21.73 0.31 30.93
CA ASP A 190 -21.60 -0.99 30.22
C ASP A 190 -20.21 -1.29 29.68
N GLN A 191 -19.24 -0.37 29.80
CA GLN A 191 -17.89 -0.58 29.23
C GLN A 191 -17.17 -1.79 29.85
N LEU A 192 -17.41 -2.08 31.14
CA LEU A 192 -16.84 -3.27 31.78
C LEU A 192 -17.42 -4.55 31.18
N ASP A 193 -18.74 -4.63 31.03
CA ASP A 193 -19.43 -5.80 30.49
C ASP A 193 -19.09 -5.97 29.00
N ASN A 194 -19.02 -4.86 28.27
CA ASN A 194 -18.58 -4.84 26.88
C ASN A 194 -17.13 -5.34 26.71
N PHE A 195 -16.23 -4.94 27.62
CA PHE A 195 -14.84 -5.41 27.62
C PHE A 195 -14.74 -6.89 27.97
N GLN A 196 -15.48 -7.35 28.99
CA GLN A 196 -15.55 -8.76 29.34
C GLN A 196 -16.13 -9.60 28.20
N GLY A 197 -17.09 -9.06 27.46
CA GLY A 197 -17.69 -9.69 26.29
C GLY A 197 -16.71 -9.95 25.14
N LEU A 198 -15.53 -9.31 25.09
CA LEU A 198 -14.48 -9.64 24.12
C LEU A 198 -13.84 -11.02 24.38
N PHE A 199 -13.93 -11.53 25.62
CA PHE A 199 -13.27 -12.76 26.05
C PHE A 199 -14.26 -13.84 26.51
N SER A 200 -15.55 -13.49 26.63
CA SER A 200 -16.59 -14.37 27.15
C SER A 200 -17.85 -14.27 26.29
N ARG A 201 -18.81 -15.14 26.59
CA ARG A 201 -20.13 -15.08 25.94
C ARG A 201 -20.86 -13.81 26.34
N VAL A 202 -21.40 -13.09 25.35
CA VAL A 202 -22.21 -11.89 25.55
C VAL A 202 -23.64 -12.29 25.90
N GLU A 203 -24.19 -11.67 26.91
CA GLU A 203 -25.60 -11.85 27.28
C GLU A 203 -26.50 -11.10 26.30
N MET A 204 -27.55 -11.78 25.82
CA MET A 204 -28.54 -11.20 24.89
C MET A 204 -29.64 -10.56 25.72
N ASP A 205 -29.52 -9.26 25.95
CA ASP A 205 -30.48 -8.42 26.69
C ASP A 205 -31.49 -7.74 25.75
N GLN A 206 -32.18 -6.74 26.24
CA GLN A 206 -33.19 -5.97 25.49
C GLN A 206 -32.64 -5.19 24.28
N THR A 207 -31.31 -5.03 24.19
CA THR A 207 -30.66 -4.35 23.05
C THR A 207 -30.39 -5.31 21.90
N ALA A 208 -30.63 -6.59 22.08
CA ALA A 208 -30.42 -7.60 21.07
C ALA A 208 -31.54 -7.56 20.02
N MET A 209 -31.16 -7.61 18.78
CA MET A 209 -32.07 -7.70 17.64
C MET A 209 -32.43 -9.15 17.36
N THR A 210 -33.63 -9.38 16.87
CA THR A 210 -34.10 -10.71 16.49
C THR A 210 -34.37 -10.76 15.00
N SER A 211 -33.93 -11.81 14.34
CA SER A 211 -34.14 -12.02 12.91
C SER A 211 -34.39 -13.49 12.60
N THR A 212 -35.02 -13.75 11.46
CA THR A 212 -35.08 -15.11 10.92
C THR A 212 -33.72 -15.54 10.40
N GLY A 213 -33.46 -16.85 10.37
CA GLY A 213 -32.17 -17.36 9.89
C GLY A 213 -31.83 -16.93 8.47
N TRP A 214 -32.81 -16.88 7.59
CA TRP A 214 -32.62 -16.41 6.20
C TRP A 214 -32.22 -14.95 6.14
N ASN A 215 -32.94 -14.08 6.87
CA ASN A 215 -32.61 -12.66 6.91
C ASN A 215 -31.25 -12.41 7.55
N TYR A 216 -30.96 -13.10 8.68
CA TYR A 216 -29.65 -12.98 9.32
C TYR A 216 -28.52 -13.41 8.39
N ALA A 217 -28.70 -14.50 7.65
CA ALA A 217 -27.75 -14.92 6.64
C ALA A 217 -27.60 -13.87 5.51
N GLY A 218 -28.70 -13.23 5.13
CA GLY A 218 -28.73 -12.14 4.15
C GLY A 218 -27.98 -10.87 4.59
N LEU A 219 -27.77 -10.66 5.90
CA LEU A 219 -26.96 -9.57 6.42
C LEU A 219 -25.45 -9.76 6.17
N ASN A 220 -25.04 -10.96 5.79
CA ASN A 220 -23.66 -11.29 5.41
C ASN A 220 -22.59 -11.00 6.49
N PHE A 221 -22.93 -11.01 7.76
CA PHE A 221 -21.95 -10.78 8.84
C PHE A 221 -20.82 -11.81 8.86
N ALA A 222 -21.12 -13.05 8.52
CA ALA A 222 -20.16 -14.15 8.49
C ALA A 222 -19.47 -14.31 7.14
N VAL A 223 -19.93 -13.60 6.11
CA VAL A 223 -19.37 -13.69 4.77
C VAL A 223 -18.24 -12.69 4.64
N SER A 224 -17.05 -13.17 4.37
CA SER A 224 -15.93 -12.32 3.99
C SER A 224 -16.21 -11.76 2.60
N GLN A 225 -16.29 -10.43 2.50
CA GLN A 225 -16.39 -9.74 1.21
C GLN A 225 -15.01 -9.27 0.73
N GLY A 226 -13.99 -9.47 1.56
CA GLY A 226 -12.63 -9.07 1.30
C GLY A 226 -11.89 -9.99 0.33
N VAL A 227 -10.59 -9.75 0.26
CA VAL A 227 -9.67 -10.57 -0.52
C VAL A 227 -9.32 -11.82 0.27
N PHE A 228 -9.56 -12.99 -0.33
CA PHE A 228 -9.18 -14.26 0.28
C PHE A 228 -8.59 -15.18 -0.80
N ASP A 229 -7.29 -15.11 -0.97
CA ASP A 229 -6.56 -15.91 -1.95
C ASP A 229 -5.89 -17.10 -1.24
N ASP A 230 -6.08 -18.32 -1.75
CA ASP A 230 -5.67 -19.57 -1.08
C ASP A 230 -4.17 -19.63 -0.74
N ASN A 231 -3.31 -19.07 -1.59
CA ASN A 231 -1.85 -19.05 -1.42
C ASN A 231 -1.33 -17.68 -0.96
N GLY A 232 -2.23 -16.80 -0.51
CA GLY A 232 -1.87 -15.45 -0.13
C GLY A 232 -1.24 -15.33 1.25
N VAL A 233 -0.80 -14.12 1.56
CA VAL A 233 -0.37 -13.74 2.92
C VAL A 233 -1.39 -12.77 3.52
N PRO A 234 -1.60 -12.80 4.85
CA PRO A 234 -2.49 -11.87 5.51
C PRO A 234 -1.91 -10.46 5.45
N ILE A 235 -2.60 -9.55 4.75
CA ILE A 235 -2.16 -8.16 4.58
C ILE A 235 -2.91 -7.17 5.49
N GLY A 236 -4.05 -7.58 6.05
CA GLY A 236 -4.85 -6.71 6.89
C GLY A 236 -6.25 -7.25 7.14
N LEU A 237 -7.15 -6.35 7.46
CA LEU A 237 -8.57 -6.63 7.68
C LEU A 237 -9.40 -5.95 6.60
N ASP A 238 -10.45 -6.61 6.16
CA ASP A 238 -11.42 -6.00 5.25
C ASP A 238 -12.12 -4.81 5.93
N ALA A 239 -12.00 -3.64 5.31
CA ALA A 239 -12.58 -2.41 5.85
C ALA A 239 -14.08 -2.26 5.54
N LEU A 240 -14.65 -3.12 4.69
CA LEU A 240 -16.06 -3.11 4.33
C LEU A 240 -16.85 -4.23 5.04
N SER A 241 -16.19 -5.13 5.71
CA SER A 241 -16.83 -6.24 6.41
C SER A 241 -17.02 -5.91 7.89
N LEU A 242 -18.23 -6.07 8.39
CA LEU A 242 -18.53 -5.99 9.82
C LEU A 242 -17.82 -7.10 10.61
N SER A 243 -17.52 -8.22 9.98
CA SER A 243 -16.79 -9.32 10.60
C SER A 243 -15.28 -9.05 10.75
N SER A 244 -14.80 -7.90 10.25
CA SER A 244 -13.36 -7.59 10.21
C SER A 244 -12.52 -8.76 9.71
N SER A 245 -13.00 -9.43 8.67
CA SER A 245 -12.35 -10.62 8.13
C SER A 245 -10.94 -10.32 7.66
N THR A 246 -10.03 -11.27 7.87
CA THR A 246 -8.65 -11.13 7.42
C THR A 246 -8.61 -11.11 5.90
N SER A 247 -7.98 -10.06 5.34
CA SER A 247 -7.68 -9.99 3.93
C SER A 247 -6.38 -10.72 3.63
N ILE A 248 -6.47 -11.77 2.84
CA ILE A 248 -5.35 -12.62 2.42
C ILE A 248 -5.14 -12.37 0.93
N PHE A 249 -3.95 -11.89 0.55
CA PHE A 249 -3.64 -11.51 -0.82
C PHE A 249 -2.42 -12.24 -1.36
N ASP A 250 -2.55 -12.80 -2.55
CA ASP A 250 -1.46 -13.45 -3.27
C ASP A 250 -0.77 -12.46 -4.23
N PHE A 251 0.29 -11.82 -3.75
CA PHE A 251 1.08 -10.87 -4.53
C PHE A 251 1.75 -11.53 -5.73
N ASP A 252 2.11 -12.80 -5.62
CA ASP A 252 2.91 -13.49 -6.62
C ASP A 252 2.09 -13.97 -7.82
N THR A 253 0.96 -14.63 -7.56
CA THR A 253 0.08 -15.14 -8.62
C THR A 253 -0.57 -14.03 -9.42
N TYR A 254 -0.95 -12.94 -8.76
CA TYR A 254 -1.57 -11.79 -9.44
C TYR A 254 -0.58 -10.83 -10.07
N LEU A 255 0.73 -11.00 -9.91
CA LEU A 255 1.74 -10.18 -10.57
C LEU A 255 2.27 -10.86 -11.84
N GLN A 256 1.83 -10.42 -12.99
CA GLN A 256 2.31 -10.91 -14.27
C GLN A 256 3.38 -9.99 -14.87
N LYS A 257 3.18 -8.70 -14.80
CA LYS A 257 4.02 -7.69 -15.44
C LYS A 257 4.41 -6.55 -14.51
N GLN A 258 3.42 -5.87 -13.95
CA GLN A 258 3.68 -4.70 -13.10
C GLN A 258 2.58 -4.44 -12.08
N ALA A 259 2.98 -3.89 -10.94
CA ALA A 259 2.09 -3.42 -9.89
C ALA A 259 2.54 -2.07 -9.33
N ILE A 260 1.61 -1.37 -8.68
CA ILE A 260 1.85 -0.06 -8.07
C ILE A 260 1.40 -0.08 -6.62
N ILE A 261 2.24 0.40 -5.73
CA ILE A 261 1.91 0.66 -4.33
C ILE A 261 2.16 2.14 -4.05
N ALA A 262 1.12 2.89 -3.79
CA ALA A 262 1.19 4.31 -3.47
C ALA A 262 0.47 4.59 -2.14
N ILE A 263 1.21 4.57 -1.03
CA ILE A 263 0.67 4.75 0.31
C ILE A 263 1.38 5.93 0.96
N PRO A 264 0.69 7.05 1.24
CA PRO A 264 1.30 8.22 1.85
C PRO A 264 1.92 7.89 3.20
N ARG A 265 3.09 8.42 3.43
CA ARG A 265 3.89 8.19 4.66
C ARG A 265 3.10 8.53 5.92
N ALA A 266 2.34 9.61 5.93
CA ALA A 266 1.52 10.04 7.05
C ALA A 266 0.48 9.00 7.50
N SER A 267 0.01 8.14 6.59
CA SER A 267 -1.04 7.16 6.85
C SER A 267 -0.63 6.04 7.84
N VAL A 268 0.66 5.79 8.02
CA VAL A 268 1.18 4.67 8.84
C VAL A 268 1.82 5.10 10.14
N MET A 269 2.19 6.38 10.22
CA MET A 269 3.17 6.86 11.19
C MET A 269 2.69 6.88 12.65
N ALA A 270 1.40 7.03 12.90
CA ALA A 270 0.88 7.20 14.26
C ALA A 270 1.13 5.99 15.18
N ARG A 271 1.19 4.77 14.64
CA ARG A 271 1.39 3.54 15.41
C ARG A 271 2.85 3.24 15.74
N TYR A 272 3.76 3.44 14.78
CA TYR A 272 5.17 3.01 14.88
C TYR A 272 6.06 4.01 15.62
N TYR A 273 5.78 5.31 15.50
CA TYR A 273 6.65 6.34 16.07
C TYR A 273 6.68 6.40 17.60
N ARG A 274 5.68 5.85 18.29
CA ARG A 274 5.68 5.87 19.74
C ARG A 274 6.69 4.92 20.39
N GLN A 275 7.08 3.87 19.70
CA GLN A 275 8.02 2.88 20.24
C GLN A 275 9.48 3.13 19.82
N ASN A 276 9.71 3.73 18.65
CA ASN A 276 11.06 4.03 18.15
C ASN A 276 11.02 5.31 17.29
N SER A 277 11.26 6.45 17.90
CA SER A 277 11.21 7.79 17.26
C SER A 277 12.23 8.02 16.14
N THR A 278 13.11 7.07 15.85
CA THR A 278 14.21 7.19 14.88
C THR A 278 13.99 6.41 13.58
N LEU A 279 13.01 5.50 13.51
CA LEU A 279 12.76 4.71 12.31
C LEU A 279 11.78 5.43 11.39
N GLN A 280 12.29 5.90 10.26
CA GLN A 280 11.44 6.36 9.17
C GLN A 280 10.95 5.14 8.39
N VAL A 281 9.65 4.84 8.48
CA VAL A 281 9.05 3.68 7.85
C VAL A 281 8.16 4.12 6.68
N SER A 282 8.38 3.53 5.51
CA SER A 282 7.50 3.68 4.34
C SER A 282 6.48 2.54 4.33
N ALA A 283 5.19 2.88 4.34
CA ALA A 283 4.13 1.88 4.23
C ALA A 283 4.16 1.11 2.92
N SER A 284 4.48 1.80 1.82
CA SER A 284 4.67 1.17 0.52
C SER A 284 5.80 0.15 0.57
N SER A 285 6.92 0.50 1.21
CA SER A 285 8.06 -0.42 1.36
C SER A 285 7.75 -1.61 2.25
N ILE A 286 6.92 -1.45 3.29
CA ILE A 286 6.43 -2.57 4.12
C ILE A 286 5.63 -3.57 3.27
N MET A 287 4.69 -3.09 2.47
CA MET A 287 3.90 -3.95 1.59
C MET A 287 4.76 -4.61 0.51
N MET A 288 5.75 -3.91 -0.03
CA MET A 288 6.72 -4.49 -0.95
C MET A 288 7.55 -5.60 -0.28
N GLN A 289 7.93 -5.43 0.99
CA GLN A 289 8.63 -6.45 1.74
C GLN A 289 7.76 -7.67 2.01
N ALA A 290 6.47 -7.47 2.32
CA ALA A 290 5.50 -8.56 2.47
C ALA A 290 5.37 -9.36 1.17
N ALA A 291 5.26 -8.67 0.02
CA ALA A 291 5.24 -9.29 -1.30
C ALA A 291 6.54 -10.07 -1.60
N ALA A 292 7.70 -9.47 -1.32
CA ALA A 292 8.99 -10.12 -1.52
C ALA A 292 9.16 -11.36 -0.63
N ASN A 293 8.69 -11.31 0.62
CA ASN A 293 8.72 -12.44 1.54
C ASN A 293 7.82 -13.59 1.06
N GLN A 294 6.64 -13.29 0.53
CA GLN A 294 5.79 -14.32 -0.10
C GLN A 294 6.49 -14.95 -1.31
N MET A 295 7.08 -14.14 -2.18
CA MET A 295 7.83 -14.64 -3.34
C MET A 295 9.02 -15.50 -2.92
N LEU A 296 9.71 -15.13 -1.84
CA LEU A 296 10.78 -15.93 -1.25
C LEU A 296 10.26 -17.30 -0.76
N MET A 297 9.11 -17.33 -0.08
CA MET A 297 8.48 -18.59 0.31
C MET A 297 8.12 -19.47 -0.90
N ASN A 298 7.81 -18.86 -2.04
CA ASN A 298 7.58 -19.54 -3.31
C ASN A 298 8.88 -19.89 -4.07
N GLY A 299 10.05 -19.70 -3.45
CA GLY A 299 11.36 -20.01 -4.04
C GLY A 299 11.81 -19.01 -5.12
N LYS A 300 11.22 -17.83 -5.21
CA LYS A 300 11.56 -16.79 -6.19
C LYS A 300 12.47 -15.74 -5.58
N ARG A 301 13.46 -15.29 -6.35
CA ARG A 301 14.35 -14.20 -5.96
C ARG A 301 13.71 -12.84 -6.26
N SER A 302 14.18 -11.83 -5.53
CA SER A 302 13.78 -10.45 -5.75
C SER A 302 14.96 -9.49 -5.65
N HIS A 303 14.87 -8.40 -6.42
CA HIS A 303 15.83 -7.31 -6.42
C HIS A 303 15.12 -6.04 -5.96
N HIS A 304 15.74 -5.30 -5.03
CA HIS A 304 15.16 -4.12 -4.40
C HIS A 304 16.03 -2.89 -4.68
N ILE A 305 15.52 -1.94 -5.45
CA ILE A 305 16.12 -0.63 -5.65
C ILE A 305 15.54 0.33 -4.62
N VAL A 306 16.33 0.74 -3.63
CA VAL A 306 15.89 1.53 -2.47
C VAL A 306 16.29 2.98 -2.67
N LEU A 307 15.35 3.81 -3.11
CA LEU A 307 15.55 5.23 -3.35
C LEU A 307 15.14 6.11 -2.16
N ASN A 308 14.20 5.60 -1.34
CA ASN A 308 13.71 6.27 -0.13
C ASN A 308 14.59 5.96 1.09
N ASP A 309 14.28 6.60 2.21
CA ASP A 309 15.02 6.45 3.47
C ASP A 309 14.64 5.20 4.28
N PHE A 310 13.99 4.22 3.66
CA PHE A 310 13.61 2.98 4.35
C PHE A 310 14.86 2.19 4.74
N ASP A 311 14.98 1.85 6.01
CA ASP A 311 16.13 1.12 6.55
C ASP A 311 15.86 -0.38 6.56
N TYR A 312 16.56 -1.11 5.68
CA TYR A 312 16.53 -2.57 5.60
C TYR A 312 17.63 -3.26 6.43
N THR A 313 18.39 -2.51 7.20
CA THR A 313 19.45 -3.04 8.09
C THR A 313 18.83 -3.72 9.34
N GLU A 314 19.68 -4.21 10.24
CA GLU A 314 19.28 -4.93 11.45
C GLU A 314 18.26 -4.19 12.33
N LYS A 315 18.19 -2.86 12.27
CA LYS A 315 17.20 -2.04 12.98
C LYS A 315 15.81 -2.09 12.36
N GLY A 316 15.73 -2.39 11.07
CA GLY A 316 14.50 -2.59 10.31
C GLY A 316 13.95 -4.02 10.35
N LEU A 317 14.47 -4.88 11.20
CA LEU A 317 14.21 -6.33 11.28
C LEU A 317 12.79 -6.77 11.58
N TYR A 318 11.88 -5.86 11.90
CA TYR A 318 10.46 -6.21 12.14
C TYR A 318 9.76 -6.86 10.93
N TYR A 319 10.33 -6.72 9.74
CA TYR A 319 9.72 -7.18 8.49
C TYR A 319 10.53 -8.26 7.78
N ARG A 320 11.64 -8.69 8.36
CA ARG A 320 12.42 -9.80 7.84
C ARG A 320 12.00 -11.09 8.51
N PRO A 321 11.90 -12.19 7.76
CA PRO A 321 11.95 -13.50 8.37
C PRO A 321 13.24 -13.55 9.21
N THR A 322 13.15 -13.97 10.44
CA THR A 322 14.25 -14.01 11.43
C THR A 322 15.43 -14.91 11.01
N GLN A 323 15.53 -15.30 9.75
CA GLN A 323 16.44 -16.30 9.24
C GLN A 323 17.56 -15.67 8.42
N THR A 324 18.73 -15.85 8.92
CA THR A 324 20.06 -15.89 8.29
C THR A 324 20.43 -14.74 7.33
N ASN A 325 21.49 -14.01 7.69
CA ASN A 325 22.20 -13.03 6.85
C ASN A 325 22.53 -13.53 5.42
N GLU A 326 22.50 -14.83 5.19
CA GLU A 326 22.78 -15.46 3.89
C GLU A 326 21.66 -15.26 2.86
N MET A 327 20.42 -15.02 3.31
CA MET A 327 19.27 -14.79 2.40
C MET A 327 19.24 -13.38 1.83
N PHE A 328 20.03 -12.46 2.40
CA PHE A 328 19.96 -11.04 2.07
C PHE A 328 21.34 -10.52 1.66
N LYS A 329 21.41 -9.83 0.53
CA LYS A 329 22.61 -9.11 0.12
C LYS A 329 22.30 -7.61 0.00
N HIS A 330 23.14 -6.80 0.63
CA HIS A 330 23.03 -5.35 0.58
C HIS A 330 24.22 -4.76 -0.18
N TYR A 331 23.92 -3.87 -1.12
CA TYR A 331 24.89 -3.05 -1.81
C TYR A 331 24.68 -1.59 -1.50
N ASP A 332 25.64 -0.97 -0.84
CA ASP A 332 25.70 0.48 -0.67
C ASP A 332 26.14 1.11 -2.01
N VAL A 333 25.17 1.67 -2.75
CA VAL A 333 25.40 2.23 -4.10
C VAL A 333 26.33 3.44 -4.07
N SER A 334 26.56 4.06 -2.92
CA SER A 334 27.57 5.11 -2.79
C SER A 334 29.01 4.57 -2.81
N LYS A 335 29.21 3.27 -2.57
CA LYS A 335 30.53 2.61 -2.47
C LYS A 335 30.82 1.66 -3.61
N VAL A 336 29.80 1.10 -4.23
CA VAL A 336 29.97 0.23 -5.40
C VAL A 336 29.80 1.04 -6.68
N THR A 337 30.55 0.67 -7.71
CA THR A 337 30.54 1.38 -8.99
C THR A 337 30.16 0.44 -10.12
N ILE A 338 29.47 1.00 -11.10
CA ILE A 338 29.26 0.39 -12.41
C ILE A 338 29.79 1.38 -13.46
N ASN A 339 30.71 0.91 -14.29
CA ASN A 339 31.22 1.72 -15.39
C ASN A 339 30.12 2.00 -16.41
N PRO A 340 29.70 3.27 -16.61
CA PRO A 340 28.63 3.60 -17.57
C PRO A 340 28.94 3.18 -19.01
N MET A 341 30.20 3.01 -19.34
CA MET A 341 30.65 2.59 -20.68
C MET A 341 30.43 1.09 -20.95
N GLN A 342 30.11 0.30 -19.92
CA GLN A 342 29.86 -1.13 -20.05
C GLN A 342 28.39 -1.41 -20.39
N GLY A 343 28.16 -2.30 -21.35
CA GLY A 343 26.85 -2.83 -21.67
C GLY A 343 26.54 -4.10 -20.89
N PHE A 344 25.26 -4.34 -20.62
CA PHE A 344 24.74 -5.54 -19.95
C PHE A 344 23.67 -6.17 -20.82
N GLY A 345 23.74 -7.47 -21.04
CA GLY A 345 22.79 -8.22 -21.86
C GLY A 345 23.43 -9.44 -22.51
N ASP A 346 22.68 -10.10 -23.36
CA ASP A 346 23.14 -11.29 -24.05
C ASP A 346 23.94 -10.94 -25.31
N ILE A 347 24.96 -11.75 -25.61
CA ILE A 347 25.83 -11.57 -26.76
C ILE A 347 25.03 -11.68 -28.08
N GLU A 348 23.96 -12.46 -28.11
CA GLU A 348 23.12 -12.62 -29.27
C GLU A 348 22.26 -11.38 -29.59
N ASP A 349 21.95 -10.59 -28.54
CA ASP A 349 21.20 -9.32 -28.63
C ASP A 349 22.10 -8.07 -28.61
N VAL A 350 23.39 -8.24 -28.85
CA VAL A 350 24.42 -7.20 -28.67
C VAL A 350 24.14 -5.91 -29.43
N VAL A 351 23.44 -5.95 -30.55
CA VAL A 351 23.06 -4.75 -31.35
C VAL A 351 22.09 -3.88 -30.55
N ASN A 352 21.08 -4.48 -29.94
CA ASN A 352 20.13 -3.76 -29.09
C ASN A 352 20.80 -3.31 -27.79
N VAL A 353 21.72 -4.12 -27.23
CA VAL A 353 22.52 -3.71 -26.05
C VAL A 353 23.34 -2.47 -26.40
N TYR A 354 23.99 -2.42 -27.56
CA TYR A 354 24.75 -1.25 -27.99
C TYR A 354 23.88 0.00 -28.17
N ALA A 355 22.70 -0.17 -28.75
CA ALA A 355 21.75 0.93 -28.93
C ALA A 355 21.26 1.47 -27.54
N ARG A 356 20.94 0.58 -26.60
CA ARG A 356 20.57 0.98 -25.21
C ARG A 356 21.74 1.66 -24.50
N LEU A 357 22.95 1.10 -24.61
CA LEU A 357 24.17 1.64 -23.99
C LEU A 357 24.47 3.05 -24.47
N THR A 358 24.45 3.29 -25.78
CA THR A 358 24.72 4.62 -26.36
C THR A 358 23.64 5.62 -25.93
N LYS A 359 22.37 5.22 -25.89
CA LYS A 359 21.27 6.04 -25.40
C LYS A 359 21.42 6.36 -23.91
N LYS A 360 21.80 5.37 -23.08
CA LYS A 360 22.08 5.56 -21.65
C LYS A 360 23.16 6.62 -21.42
N ILE A 361 24.27 6.57 -22.16
CA ILE A 361 25.36 7.54 -22.04
C ILE A 361 24.88 8.95 -22.40
N VAL A 362 24.11 9.10 -23.49
CA VAL A 362 23.51 10.38 -23.86
C VAL A 362 22.59 10.91 -22.75
N ASN A 363 21.76 10.05 -22.16
CA ASN A 363 20.88 10.41 -21.06
C ASN A 363 21.67 10.84 -19.81
N ILE A 364 22.73 10.11 -19.46
CA ILE A 364 23.63 10.46 -18.35
C ILE A 364 24.25 11.85 -18.59
N PHE A 365 24.67 12.15 -19.82
CA PHE A 365 25.21 13.48 -20.16
C PHE A 365 24.16 14.57 -20.06
N SER A 366 22.92 14.34 -20.53
CA SER A 366 21.82 15.28 -20.34
C SER A 366 21.60 15.62 -18.86
N LEU A 367 21.59 14.60 -18.00
CA LEU A 367 21.44 14.79 -16.55
C LEU A 367 22.66 15.48 -15.91
N LEU A 368 23.89 15.15 -16.33
CA LEU A 368 25.09 15.80 -15.81
C LEU A 368 25.12 17.29 -16.09
N LEU A 369 24.65 17.68 -17.26
CA LEU A 369 24.69 19.06 -17.74
C LEU A 369 23.47 19.89 -17.32
N ASP A 370 22.44 19.31 -16.71
CA ASP A 370 21.13 19.91 -16.44
C ASP A 370 20.48 20.54 -17.69
N LEU A 371 20.74 19.98 -18.85
CA LEU A 371 20.33 20.52 -20.13
C LEU A 371 19.80 19.41 -21.03
N ASP A 372 18.70 19.70 -21.70
CA ASP A 372 18.35 18.93 -22.90
C ASP A 372 19.41 19.16 -23.99
N LEU A 373 20.24 18.14 -24.21
CA LEU A 373 21.22 18.16 -25.26
C LEU A 373 20.52 18.47 -26.62
N SER A 374 20.98 19.47 -27.31
CA SER A 374 20.47 19.77 -28.66
C SER A 374 20.69 18.58 -29.60
N LYS A 375 19.97 18.55 -30.72
CA LYS A 375 20.18 17.52 -31.76
C LYS A 375 21.63 17.43 -32.23
N GLY A 376 22.32 18.57 -32.33
CA GLY A 376 23.73 18.64 -32.73
C GLY A 376 24.65 18.06 -31.66
N ASP A 377 24.39 18.31 -30.36
CA ASP A 377 25.20 17.77 -29.26
C ASP A 377 24.99 16.25 -29.13
N LYS A 378 23.73 15.78 -29.23
CA LYS A 378 23.42 14.34 -29.28
C LYS A 378 24.17 13.66 -30.46
N ALA A 379 24.19 14.25 -31.63
CA ALA A 379 24.91 13.72 -32.77
C ALA A 379 26.43 13.69 -32.55
N ALA A 380 27.01 14.74 -31.93
CA ALA A 380 28.42 14.79 -31.60
C ALA A 380 28.80 13.71 -30.58
N VAL A 381 28.00 13.53 -29.51
CA VAL A 381 28.19 12.47 -28.51
C VAL A 381 28.14 11.09 -29.17
N LEU A 382 27.12 10.82 -29.99
CA LEU A 382 26.97 9.52 -30.66
C LEU A 382 28.12 9.24 -31.67
N SER A 383 28.58 10.27 -32.39
CA SER A 383 29.75 10.13 -33.28
C SER A 383 31.03 9.82 -32.49
N ALA A 384 31.26 10.56 -31.38
CA ALA A 384 32.41 10.31 -30.52
C ALA A 384 32.36 8.92 -29.87
N LEU A 385 31.18 8.45 -29.46
CA LEU A 385 30.98 7.09 -28.93
C LEU A 385 31.29 6.02 -29.98
N GLY A 386 30.77 6.18 -31.20
CA GLY A 386 31.04 5.24 -32.30
C GLY A 386 32.53 5.13 -32.61
N ASP A 387 33.22 6.27 -32.77
CA ASP A 387 34.66 6.30 -32.99
C ASP A 387 35.44 5.70 -31.81
N PHE A 388 35.02 5.97 -30.56
CA PHE A 388 35.66 5.43 -29.37
C PHE A 388 35.56 3.91 -29.27
N TYR A 389 34.36 3.38 -29.38
CA TYR A 389 34.13 1.92 -29.30
C TYR A 389 34.83 1.17 -30.43
N PHE A 390 34.85 1.77 -31.60
CA PHE A 390 35.56 1.23 -32.76
C PHE A 390 37.09 1.22 -32.53
N ASN A 391 37.67 2.35 -32.10
CA ASN A 391 39.12 2.47 -31.87
C ASN A 391 39.61 1.57 -30.73
N LYS A 392 38.79 1.32 -29.70
CA LYS A 392 39.08 0.38 -28.61
C LYS A 392 38.88 -1.09 -29.03
N GLY A 393 38.34 -1.34 -30.21
CA GLY A 393 38.01 -2.69 -30.67
C GLY A 393 36.80 -3.32 -30.00
N TYR A 394 36.02 -2.53 -29.25
CA TYR A 394 34.82 -3.02 -28.54
C TYR A 394 33.65 -3.24 -29.47
N TRP A 395 33.56 -2.42 -30.57
CA TRP A 395 32.53 -2.49 -31.60
C TRP A 395 33.14 -2.47 -33.01
N PRO A 396 33.48 -3.64 -33.59
CA PRO A 396 34.03 -3.72 -34.94
C PRO A 396 32.99 -3.36 -36.02
N LYS A 397 33.42 -2.97 -37.20
CA LYS A 397 32.56 -2.51 -38.34
C LYS A 397 31.42 -3.48 -38.70
N ASN A 398 31.61 -4.77 -38.48
CA ASN A 398 30.62 -5.81 -38.81
C ASN A 398 30.12 -6.49 -37.54
N ALA A 399 29.96 -5.76 -36.44
CA ALA A 399 29.52 -6.27 -35.15
C ALA A 399 28.11 -6.91 -35.24
N ASP A 400 27.24 -6.35 -36.09
CA ASP A 400 25.92 -6.88 -36.40
C ASP A 400 25.95 -8.31 -36.97
N LYS A 401 26.97 -8.61 -37.81
CA LYS A 401 27.16 -9.92 -38.46
C LYS A 401 27.95 -10.90 -37.57
N PHE A 402 28.79 -10.38 -36.72
CA PHE A 402 29.71 -11.16 -35.86
C PHE A 402 29.61 -10.76 -34.38
N PRO A 403 28.47 -10.98 -33.71
CA PRO A 403 28.25 -10.57 -32.33
C PRO A 403 29.35 -11.02 -31.36
N LYS A 404 29.87 -12.22 -31.54
CA LYS A 404 30.93 -12.81 -30.71
C LYS A 404 32.28 -12.09 -30.78
N ARG A 405 32.48 -11.18 -31.74
CA ARG A 405 33.67 -10.34 -31.84
C ARG A 405 33.57 -9.03 -31.08
N THR A 406 32.42 -8.73 -30.54
CA THR A 406 32.20 -7.53 -29.73
C THR A 406 32.71 -7.74 -28.29
N GLN A 407 33.15 -6.66 -27.64
CA GLN A 407 33.61 -6.66 -26.28
C GLN A 407 32.81 -5.66 -25.42
N ILE A 408 31.50 -5.53 -25.66
CA ILE A 408 30.60 -4.65 -24.93
C ILE A 408 29.97 -5.41 -23.74
N VAL A 409 29.64 -6.67 -23.96
CA VAL A 409 29.09 -7.59 -22.98
C VAL A 409 30.12 -8.69 -22.65
N ASN A 410 29.94 -9.39 -21.53
CA ASN A 410 30.83 -10.49 -21.10
C ASN A 410 32.31 -10.10 -21.04
N ILE A 411 32.59 -8.94 -20.49
CA ILE A 411 33.93 -8.39 -20.36
C ILE A 411 34.74 -9.25 -19.39
N ALA A 412 35.82 -9.85 -19.86
CA ALA A 412 36.65 -10.77 -19.07
C ALA A 412 37.29 -10.09 -17.85
N ASN A 413 37.67 -8.82 -17.98
CA ASN A 413 38.23 -8.04 -16.89
C ASN A 413 37.59 -6.63 -16.84
N PRO A 414 36.56 -6.44 -16.04
CA PRO A 414 35.92 -5.13 -15.89
C PRO A 414 36.82 -4.01 -15.40
N ALA A 415 37.88 -4.34 -14.67
CA ALA A 415 38.85 -3.36 -14.13
C ALA A 415 39.68 -2.67 -15.21
N THR A 416 39.92 -3.34 -16.34
CA THR A 416 40.68 -2.78 -17.49
C THR A 416 39.82 -2.18 -18.58
N TYR A 417 38.49 -2.22 -18.42
CA TYR A 417 37.58 -1.66 -19.40
C TYR A 417 37.63 -0.14 -19.37
N ALA A 418 37.61 0.47 -20.54
CA ALA A 418 37.73 1.92 -20.67
C ALA A 418 36.64 2.68 -19.91
N THR A 419 37.02 3.74 -19.24
CA THR A 419 36.15 4.54 -18.36
C THR A 419 35.55 5.74 -19.11
N MET A 420 34.57 6.40 -18.47
CA MET A 420 33.98 7.64 -18.97
C MET A 420 35.02 8.75 -19.17
N GLY A 421 36.04 8.82 -18.28
CA GLY A 421 37.13 9.79 -18.42
C GLY A 421 37.96 9.59 -19.68
N GLU A 422 38.26 8.33 -20.04
CA GLU A 422 38.93 8.01 -21.29
C GLU A 422 38.06 8.36 -22.52
N PHE A 423 36.75 8.16 -22.42
CA PHE A 423 35.82 8.51 -23.49
C PHE A 423 35.75 10.02 -23.71
N ILE A 424 35.72 10.85 -22.67
CA ILE A 424 35.68 12.32 -22.81
C ILE A 424 36.89 12.83 -23.58
N ASN A 425 38.07 12.22 -23.47
CA ASN A 425 39.24 12.57 -24.25
C ASN A 425 39.02 12.41 -25.77
N GLN A 426 38.05 11.60 -26.19
CA GLN A 426 37.72 11.45 -27.62
C GLN A 426 37.12 12.72 -28.25
N PHE A 427 36.50 13.59 -27.43
CA PHE A 427 35.96 14.86 -27.90
C PHE A 427 37.07 15.79 -28.41
N THR A 428 38.26 15.79 -27.83
CA THR A 428 39.42 16.52 -28.32
C THR A 428 39.80 16.04 -29.74
N THR A 429 39.74 14.73 -29.98
CA THR A 429 40.00 14.16 -31.31
C THR A 429 38.94 14.58 -32.31
N LEU A 430 37.66 14.55 -31.91
CA LEU A 430 36.53 14.96 -32.73
C LEU A 430 36.61 16.47 -33.05
N MET A 431 36.93 17.31 -32.08
CA MET A 431 37.15 18.74 -32.26
C MET A 431 38.24 19.02 -33.30
N ASN A 432 39.41 18.39 -33.18
CA ASN A 432 40.50 18.54 -34.11
C ASN A 432 40.13 18.07 -35.54
N LYS A 433 39.35 17.00 -35.66
CA LYS A 433 38.82 16.51 -36.95
C LYS A 433 37.88 17.54 -37.56
N THR A 434 36.99 18.14 -36.79
CA THR A 434 36.01 19.15 -37.18
C THR A 434 36.69 20.45 -37.61
N LEU A 435 37.74 20.89 -36.91
CA LEU A 435 38.58 22.04 -37.26
C LEU A 435 39.26 21.82 -38.62
N ARG A 436 39.81 20.64 -38.88
CA ARG A 436 40.44 20.31 -40.19
C ARG A 436 39.44 20.31 -41.33
N GLN A 437 38.15 20.17 -41.04
CA GLN A 437 37.07 20.28 -42.05
C GLN A 437 36.58 21.72 -42.24
N GLY A 438 37.18 22.71 -41.57
CA GLY A 438 36.80 24.12 -41.67
C GLY A 438 35.51 24.50 -40.95
N LEU A 439 35.05 23.65 -40.03
CA LEU A 439 33.78 23.84 -39.29
C LEU A 439 34.06 24.41 -37.89
N GLU A 440 34.62 25.63 -37.84
CA GLU A 440 35.08 26.28 -36.58
C GLU A 440 33.98 26.37 -35.53
N MET A 441 32.78 26.85 -35.87
CA MET A 441 31.66 26.98 -34.91
C MET A 441 31.24 25.64 -34.28
N GLN A 442 31.34 24.54 -35.03
CA GLN A 442 31.07 23.20 -34.51
C GLN A 442 32.17 22.72 -33.57
N ALA A 443 33.44 23.01 -33.93
CA ALA A 443 34.57 22.69 -33.09
C ALA A 443 34.56 23.42 -31.75
N ASP A 444 34.22 24.70 -31.73
CA ASP A 444 34.05 25.48 -30.50
C ASP A 444 32.92 24.91 -29.59
N ARG A 445 31.84 24.49 -30.20
CA ARG A 445 30.73 23.85 -29.50
C ARG A 445 31.16 22.49 -28.87
N ILE A 446 31.91 21.66 -29.61
CA ILE A 446 32.44 20.40 -29.10
C ILE A 446 33.42 20.64 -27.96
N ASN A 447 34.26 21.68 -28.06
CA ASN A 447 35.18 22.07 -27.01
C ASN A 447 34.43 22.51 -25.72
N THR A 448 33.37 23.31 -25.88
CA THR A 448 32.52 23.72 -24.76
C THR A 448 31.87 22.51 -24.10
N LEU A 449 31.33 21.59 -24.89
CA LEU A 449 30.73 20.35 -24.42
C LEU A 449 31.76 19.48 -23.64
N GLU A 450 32.97 19.30 -24.21
CA GLU A 450 34.04 18.55 -23.54
C GLU A 450 34.41 19.14 -22.17
N SER A 451 34.68 20.46 -22.14
CA SER A 451 35.12 21.13 -20.90
C SER A 451 34.06 21.02 -19.81
N THR A 452 32.78 21.19 -20.16
CA THR A 452 31.66 21.09 -19.22
C THR A 452 31.47 19.66 -18.73
N LEU A 453 31.55 18.66 -19.61
CA LEU A 453 31.47 17.25 -19.26
C LEU A 453 32.65 16.81 -18.37
N ARG A 454 33.85 17.30 -18.66
CA ARG A 454 35.05 17.02 -17.85
C ARG A 454 34.89 17.56 -16.43
N GLN A 455 34.47 18.82 -16.31
CA GLN A 455 34.22 19.41 -15.00
C GLN A 455 33.14 18.64 -14.20
N ALA A 456 32.06 18.25 -14.87
CA ALA A 456 30.99 17.47 -14.25
C ALA A 456 31.47 16.06 -13.84
N LEU A 457 32.31 15.41 -14.66
CA LEU A 457 32.90 14.13 -14.36
C LEU A 457 33.86 14.22 -13.17
N ASP A 458 34.76 15.21 -13.15
CA ASP A 458 35.74 15.38 -12.07
C ASP A 458 35.07 15.58 -10.72
N ALA A 459 33.96 16.34 -10.69
CA ALA A 459 33.14 16.52 -9.49
C ALA A 459 32.47 15.20 -9.00
N ASN A 460 32.29 14.22 -9.89
CA ASN A 460 31.57 12.97 -9.62
C ASN A 460 32.38 11.70 -9.98
N ALA A 461 33.71 11.82 -10.07
CA ALA A 461 34.58 10.75 -10.52
C ALA A 461 34.49 9.47 -9.67
N ASN A 462 34.18 9.63 -8.38
CA ASN A 462 34.02 8.49 -7.46
C ASN A 462 32.85 7.58 -7.81
N VAL A 463 31.86 8.07 -8.54
CA VAL A 463 30.61 7.39 -8.81
C VAL A 463 30.54 6.86 -10.24
N ILE A 464 30.90 7.69 -11.24
CA ILE A 464 30.76 7.37 -12.67
C ILE A 464 32.08 7.27 -13.44
N GLY A 465 33.20 7.63 -12.82
CA GLY A 465 34.54 7.63 -13.44
C GLY A 465 35.36 6.35 -13.19
N ARG A 466 34.85 5.39 -12.44
CA ARG A 466 35.58 4.18 -12.03
C ARG A 466 35.14 2.93 -12.78
N PRO A 467 36.00 1.91 -12.87
CA PRO A 467 35.63 0.58 -13.33
C PRO A 467 34.51 -0.04 -12.50
N THR A 468 33.80 -1.03 -13.06
CA THR A 468 32.80 -1.80 -12.33
C THR A 468 33.42 -2.58 -11.18
N SER A 469 32.89 -2.39 -9.96
CA SER A 469 33.35 -3.06 -8.75
C SER A 469 32.29 -3.94 -8.09
N ILE A 470 31.05 -3.89 -8.55
CA ILE A 470 29.96 -4.70 -8.00
C ILE A 470 30.10 -6.16 -8.43
N GLU A 471 30.03 -7.06 -7.46
CA GLU A 471 30.02 -8.51 -7.70
C GLU A 471 28.58 -9.02 -7.82
N ARG A 472 28.36 -9.98 -8.71
CA ARG A 472 27.05 -10.62 -8.85
C ARG A 472 26.74 -11.43 -7.58
N SER A 473 25.54 -11.25 -7.04
CA SER A 473 25.03 -12.05 -5.92
C SER A 473 23.90 -12.96 -6.40
N TYR A 474 23.79 -14.11 -5.73
CA TYR A 474 22.71 -15.08 -5.91
C TYR A 474 21.82 -15.19 -4.66
N ALA A 475 21.93 -14.23 -3.75
CA ALA A 475 21.06 -14.16 -2.57
C ALA A 475 19.59 -14.08 -2.99
N PRO A 476 18.67 -14.70 -2.25
CA PRO A 476 17.24 -14.67 -2.55
C PRO A 476 16.64 -13.27 -2.60
N GLN A 477 17.10 -12.35 -1.77
CA GLN A 477 16.71 -10.93 -1.82
C GLN A 477 17.96 -10.06 -1.87
N ILE A 478 18.03 -9.16 -2.85
CA ILE A 478 19.18 -8.29 -3.10
C ILE A 478 18.73 -6.84 -3.03
N TYR A 479 19.34 -6.05 -2.15
CA TYR A 479 19.04 -4.65 -1.92
C TYR A 479 20.14 -3.76 -2.45
N TYR A 480 19.75 -2.79 -3.31
CA TYR A 480 20.62 -1.73 -3.83
C TYR A 480 20.21 -0.42 -3.17
N GLU A 481 21.01 0.04 -2.21
CA GLU A 481 20.69 1.19 -1.34
C GLU A 481 21.20 2.49 -1.95
N PHE A 482 20.29 3.26 -2.57
CA PHE A 482 20.56 4.58 -3.14
C PHE A 482 20.36 5.72 -2.13
N ASN A 483 19.77 5.44 -0.99
CA ASN A 483 19.48 6.44 0.05
C ASN A 483 20.75 7.12 0.61
N LYS A 484 21.90 6.48 0.51
CA LYS A 484 23.20 7.02 0.94
C LYS A 484 23.83 7.98 -0.09
N ILE A 485 23.24 8.16 -1.25
CA ILE A 485 23.66 9.16 -2.23
C ILE A 485 22.97 10.48 -1.88
N GLU A 486 23.75 11.47 -1.43
CA GLU A 486 23.21 12.77 -1.00
C GLU A 486 22.66 13.60 -2.15
N SER A 487 23.35 13.61 -3.30
CA SER A 487 22.92 14.37 -4.48
C SER A 487 21.73 13.73 -5.17
N ALA A 488 20.60 14.43 -5.22
CA ALA A 488 19.42 13.99 -5.96
C ALA A 488 19.76 13.70 -7.44
N LYS A 489 20.54 14.54 -8.08
CA LYS A 489 21.02 14.39 -9.46
C LYS A 489 21.84 13.13 -9.64
N MET A 490 22.80 12.87 -8.73
CA MET A 490 23.61 11.66 -8.80
C MET A 490 22.79 10.40 -8.57
N LYS A 491 21.73 10.48 -7.76
CA LYS A 491 20.77 9.40 -7.57
C LYS A 491 20.08 9.03 -8.90
N GLN A 492 19.68 10.02 -9.71
CA GLN A 492 19.10 9.79 -11.04
C GLN A 492 20.08 9.09 -11.99
N ILE A 493 21.31 9.59 -12.05
CA ILE A 493 22.36 9.06 -12.92
C ILE A 493 22.69 7.62 -12.54
N GLN A 494 22.88 7.36 -11.25
CA GLN A 494 23.15 6.00 -10.78
C GLN A 494 21.98 5.06 -10.97
N PHE A 495 20.74 5.54 -10.81
CA PHE A 495 19.56 4.73 -11.12
C PHE A 495 19.61 4.24 -12.58
N LEU A 496 19.79 5.14 -13.56
CA LEU A 496 19.88 4.75 -14.98
C LEU A 496 21.06 3.81 -15.24
N ASN A 497 22.21 4.07 -14.59
CA ASN A 497 23.41 3.28 -14.78
C ASN A 497 23.26 1.85 -14.23
N MET A 498 22.72 1.72 -13.03
CA MET A 498 22.58 0.41 -12.36
C MET A 498 21.38 -0.39 -12.85
N LEU A 499 20.35 0.25 -13.37
CA LEU A 499 19.12 -0.41 -13.78
C LEU A 499 19.39 -1.53 -14.83
N GLU A 500 20.23 -1.28 -15.82
CA GLU A 500 20.61 -2.30 -16.81
C GLU A 500 21.35 -3.48 -16.20
N TYR A 501 22.25 -3.22 -15.25
CA TYR A 501 22.95 -4.28 -14.51
C TYR A 501 21.98 -5.12 -13.69
N ILE A 502 21.08 -4.47 -12.96
CA ILE A 502 20.09 -5.16 -12.11
C ILE A 502 19.19 -6.04 -13.01
N ILE A 503 18.68 -5.48 -14.10
CA ILE A 503 17.84 -6.24 -15.05
C ILE A 503 18.63 -7.44 -15.63
N HIS A 504 19.89 -7.25 -15.99
CA HIS A 504 20.71 -8.33 -16.55
C HIS A 504 20.99 -9.45 -15.51
N THR A 505 21.03 -9.12 -14.22
CA THR A 505 21.21 -10.11 -13.15
C THR A 505 19.93 -10.76 -12.67
N THR A 506 18.79 -10.25 -13.11
CA THR A 506 17.44 -10.74 -12.78
C THR A 506 17.00 -11.79 -13.79
N GLU A 507 16.48 -12.90 -13.34
CA GLU A 507 16.01 -14.00 -14.20
C GLU A 507 14.52 -13.86 -14.53
N LYS A 508 14.07 -14.56 -15.57
CA LYS A 508 12.66 -14.59 -15.95
C LYS A 508 11.78 -15.09 -14.79
N GLY A 509 10.72 -14.37 -14.49
CA GLY A 509 9.80 -14.68 -13.40
C GLY A 509 10.21 -14.10 -12.04
N GLU A 510 11.40 -13.52 -11.92
CA GLU A 510 11.81 -12.78 -10.73
C GLU A 510 11.22 -11.35 -10.74
N THR A 511 11.29 -10.67 -9.61
CA THR A 511 10.65 -9.37 -9.44
C THR A 511 11.66 -8.30 -9.02
N ILE A 512 11.59 -7.14 -9.67
CA ILE A 512 12.32 -5.94 -9.27
C ILE A 512 11.35 -5.00 -8.54
N PHE A 513 11.65 -4.71 -7.28
CA PHE A 513 10.95 -3.74 -6.45
C PHE A 513 11.67 -2.41 -6.49
N ILE A 514 10.98 -1.32 -6.85
CA ILE A 514 11.57 0.02 -6.83
C ILE A 514 10.88 0.83 -5.74
N HIS A 515 11.56 1.03 -4.61
CA HIS A 515 11.06 1.73 -3.43
C HIS A 515 11.30 3.23 -3.54
N GLY A 516 10.28 4.03 -3.30
CA GLY A 516 10.41 5.49 -3.29
C GLY A 516 10.57 6.10 -4.67
N MET A 517 9.76 5.68 -5.65
CA MET A 517 9.76 6.22 -7.01
C MET A 517 9.60 7.74 -7.06
N ASN A 518 8.96 8.33 -6.04
CA ASN A 518 8.83 9.78 -5.89
C ASN A 518 10.17 10.51 -5.65
N HIS A 519 11.28 9.79 -5.47
CA HIS A 519 12.64 10.36 -5.47
C HIS A 519 13.28 10.41 -6.86
N LEU A 520 12.61 9.90 -7.89
CA LEU A 520 13.04 10.01 -9.28
C LEU A 520 12.39 11.22 -9.97
N TYR A 521 13.13 11.83 -10.88
CA TYR A 521 12.57 12.83 -11.78
C TYR A 521 11.68 12.16 -12.83
N GLU A 522 10.63 12.85 -13.26
CA GLU A 522 9.76 12.38 -14.34
C GLU A 522 10.56 12.09 -15.63
N GLU A 523 11.57 12.92 -15.92
CA GLU A 523 12.47 12.71 -17.05
C GLU A 523 13.27 11.40 -16.92
N THR A 524 13.79 11.08 -15.73
CA THR A 524 14.49 9.83 -15.47
C THR A 524 13.58 8.62 -15.68
N LEU A 525 12.31 8.71 -15.27
CA LEU A 525 11.31 7.68 -15.56
C LEU A 525 11.11 7.50 -17.06
N ARG A 526 10.97 8.58 -17.81
CA ARG A 526 10.82 8.53 -19.28
C ARG A 526 12.06 7.94 -19.95
N MET A 527 13.26 8.28 -19.47
CA MET A 527 14.52 7.71 -19.94
C MET A 527 14.63 6.20 -19.70
N SER A 528 14.08 5.70 -18.57
CA SER A 528 14.12 4.29 -18.20
C SER A 528 13.05 3.42 -18.90
N LYS A 529 12.06 4.05 -19.56
CA LYS A 529 10.89 3.38 -20.15
C LYS A 529 11.24 2.17 -21.01
N GLU A 530 12.07 2.37 -22.01
CA GLU A 530 12.40 1.32 -22.98
C GLU A 530 13.13 0.14 -22.32
N THR A 531 14.03 0.44 -21.38
CA THR A 531 14.79 -0.57 -20.64
C THR A 531 13.87 -1.42 -19.74
N ILE A 532 12.93 -0.79 -19.04
CA ILE A 532 11.95 -1.50 -18.20
C ILE A 532 10.98 -2.30 -19.07
N GLN A 533 10.44 -1.72 -20.15
CA GLN A 533 9.53 -2.42 -21.04
C GLN A 533 10.19 -3.63 -21.73
N ALA A 534 11.44 -3.50 -22.16
CA ALA A 534 12.21 -4.62 -22.68
C ALA A 534 12.34 -5.74 -21.64
N ALA A 535 12.67 -5.41 -20.39
CA ALA A 535 12.76 -6.38 -19.31
C ALA A 535 11.41 -7.06 -19.02
N GLN A 536 10.32 -6.31 -19.02
CA GLN A 536 8.96 -6.86 -18.87
C GLN A 536 8.61 -7.84 -20.01
N ASN A 537 9.02 -7.54 -21.24
CA ASN A 537 8.81 -8.44 -22.37
C ASN A 537 9.63 -9.74 -22.26
N HIS A 538 10.76 -9.70 -21.54
CA HIS A 538 11.54 -10.90 -21.19
C HIS A 538 11.00 -11.63 -19.95
N GLY A 539 9.89 -11.18 -19.36
CA GLY A 539 9.21 -11.82 -18.25
C GLY A 539 9.77 -11.45 -16.88
N ILE A 540 10.49 -10.35 -16.76
CA ILE A 540 10.88 -9.74 -15.47
C ILE A 540 9.71 -8.88 -15.00
N ARG A 541 9.35 -9.02 -13.73
CA ARG A 541 8.20 -8.34 -13.12
C ARG A 541 8.66 -7.12 -12.34
N PHE A 542 7.81 -6.10 -12.26
CA PHE A 542 8.12 -4.85 -11.56
C PHE A 542 7.05 -4.49 -10.54
N VAL A 543 7.46 -4.02 -9.36
CA VAL A 543 6.59 -3.39 -8.38
C VAL A 543 7.12 -1.98 -8.08
N PHE A 544 6.30 -0.98 -8.37
CA PHE A 544 6.64 0.43 -8.23
C PHE A 544 6.03 0.99 -6.94
N GLY A 545 6.87 1.44 -6.01
CA GLY A 545 6.46 1.98 -4.72
C GLY A 545 6.61 3.49 -4.62
N PHE A 546 5.56 4.17 -4.21
CA PHE A 546 5.52 5.60 -3.98
C PHE A 546 5.18 5.88 -2.50
N ASP A 547 5.90 6.79 -1.87
CA ASP A 547 5.63 7.26 -0.51
C ASP A 547 4.64 8.44 -0.49
N THR A 548 4.19 8.88 -1.67
CA THR A 548 3.17 9.91 -1.88
C THR A 548 2.30 9.52 -3.07
N ILE A 549 1.04 9.92 -3.08
CA ILE A 549 0.13 9.64 -4.21
C ILE A 549 0.39 10.61 -5.34
N SER A 550 0.46 11.90 -5.02
CA SER A 550 0.78 12.98 -5.97
C SER A 550 1.98 13.78 -5.51
N SER A 551 2.65 14.44 -6.45
CA SER A 551 3.76 15.35 -6.17
C SER A 551 3.28 16.46 -5.23
N GLN A 552 4.00 16.67 -4.13
CA GLN A 552 3.67 17.71 -3.17
C GLN A 552 4.02 19.08 -3.72
N LYS A 553 3.07 20.00 -3.69
CA LYS A 553 3.35 21.42 -3.90
C LYS A 553 4.08 21.98 -2.67
N THR A 554 5.14 22.72 -2.89
CA THR A 554 5.78 23.47 -1.80
C THR A 554 4.79 24.44 -1.17
N LYS A 555 5.00 24.84 0.09
CA LYS A 555 4.19 25.87 0.78
C LYS A 555 4.08 27.19 0.00
N THR A 556 4.96 27.42 -0.96
CA THR A 556 4.95 28.58 -1.87
C THR A 556 4.14 28.35 -3.16
N GLY A 557 3.47 27.19 -3.31
CA GLY A 557 2.66 26.88 -4.50
C GLY A 557 3.46 26.48 -5.74
N LYS A 558 4.80 26.51 -5.68
CA LYS A 558 5.65 25.91 -6.72
C LYS A 558 5.66 24.43 -6.54
N GLU A 559 5.36 23.68 -7.60
CA GLU A 559 5.63 22.24 -7.63
C GLU A 559 7.11 22.02 -7.33
N ILE A 560 7.44 20.98 -6.55
CA ILE A 560 8.83 20.50 -6.49
C ILE A 560 9.08 20.03 -7.90
N GLU A 561 9.83 20.84 -8.66
CA GLU A 561 10.04 20.66 -10.08
C GLU A 561 10.43 19.21 -10.33
N ASN A 562 9.62 18.52 -11.15
CA ASN A 562 9.95 17.28 -11.83
C ASN A 562 10.03 15.98 -11.03
N MET A 563 9.55 15.91 -9.78
CA MET A 563 9.49 14.64 -9.04
C MET A 563 8.32 13.77 -9.53
N SER A 564 8.59 12.47 -9.65
CA SER A 564 7.59 11.49 -10.09
C SER A 564 6.53 11.22 -9.02
N ASP A 565 5.32 10.94 -9.46
CA ASP A 565 4.24 10.39 -8.66
C ASP A 565 3.56 9.21 -9.40
N MET A 566 2.58 8.56 -8.77
CA MET A 566 1.93 7.44 -9.42
C MET A 566 1.25 7.83 -10.75
N PHE A 567 0.83 9.09 -10.89
CA PHE A 567 0.13 9.57 -12.10
C PHE A 567 1.08 9.94 -13.23
N THR A 568 2.34 10.29 -12.93
CA THR A 568 3.36 10.54 -13.96
C THR A 568 3.74 9.28 -14.73
N MET A 569 3.42 8.09 -14.18
CA MET A 569 3.57 6.81 -14.89
C MET A 569 2.53 6.63 -16.00
N ASN A 570 1.40 7.38 -15.96
CA ASN A 570 0.39 7.38 -16.99
C ASN A 570 0.96 7.95 -18.30
N GLY A 571 0.76 7.24 -19.42
CA GLY A 571 1.40 7.55 -20.72
C GLY A 571 2.87 7.11 -20.82
N VAL A 572 3.48 6.67 -19.73
CA VAL A 572 4.83 6.11 -19.71
C VAL A 572 4.80 4.60 -19.60
N PHE A 573 4.24 4.04 -18.54
CA PHE A 573 4.20 2.60 -18.27
C PHE A 573 2.81 1.98 -18.42
N TYR A 574 1.76 2.77 -18.35
CA TYR A 574 0.38 2.36 -18.60
C TYR A 574 -0.41 3.52 -19.21
N ASN A 575 -1.51 3.22 -19.91
CA ASN A 575 -2.52 4.19 -20.36
C ASN A 575 -3.86 3.99 -19.63
N ASN A 576 -4.04 2.82 -19.06
CA ASN A 576 -5.20 2.47 -18.27
C ASN A 576 -4.76 1.67 -17.04
N LEU A 577 -4.75 2.32 -15.87
CA LEU A 577 -4.31 1.73 -14.61
C LEU A 577 -5.13 0.48 -14.27
N SER A 578 -6.44 0.51 -14.46
CA SER A 578 -7.32 -0.60 -14.07
C SER A 578 -7.17 -1.85 -14.93
N LYS A 579 -6.52 -1.75 -16.11
CA LYS A 579 -6.35 -2.88 -17.04
C LYS A 579 -4.90 -3.29 -17.26
N GLU A 580 -3.98 -2.33 -17.21
CA GLU A 580 -2.57 -2.54 -17.59
C GLU A 580 -1.65 -2.70 -16.37
N VAL A 581 -2.15 -2.38 -15.17
CA VAL A 581 -1.45 -2.61 -13.91
C VAL A 581 -2.13 -3.80 -13.21
N ASP A 582 -1.41 -4.88 -13.03
CA ASP A 582 -1.95 -6.16 -12.55
C ASP A 582 -2.73 -6.01 -11.24
N TRP A 583 -2.15 -5.24 -10.31
CA TRP A 583 -2.81 -4.78 -9.09
C TRP A 583 -2.20 -3.47 -8.60
N SER A 584 -3.00 -2.68 -7.88
CA SER A 584 -2.52 -1.47 -7.23
C SER A 584 -3.07 -1.32 -5.81
N MET A 585 -2.23 -0.80 -4.91
CA MET A 585 -2.61 -0.40 -3.56
C MET A 585 -2.48 1.12 -3.44
N THR A 586 -3.59 1.79 -3.19
CA THR A 586 -3.64 3.24 -3.09
C THR A 586 -4.15 3.65 -1.71
N GLY A 587 -3.36 4.43 -0.98
CA GLY A 587 -3.72 4.95 0.33
C GLY A 587 -4.63 6.18 0.24
N LYS A 588 -4.69 6.96 1.33
CA LYS A 588 -5.54 8.16 1.43
C LYS A 588 -5.24 9.16 0.31
N CYS A 589 -6.27 9.55 -0.41
CA CYS A 589 -6.23 10.52 -1.51
C CYS A 589 -6.77 11.88 -1.08
N LEU A 590 -6.19 12.94 -1.62
CA LEU A 590 -6.85 14.25 -1.64
C LEU A 590 -7.97 14.24 -2.70
N PRO A 591 -8.98 15.13 -2.63
CA PRO A 591 -10.04 15.20 -3.64
C PRO A 591 -9.50 15.28 -5.08
N THR A 592 -8.48 16.09 -5.30
CA THR A 592 -7.80 16.22 -6.61
C THR A 592 -7.10 14.95 -7.06
N ASP A 593 -6.64 14.12 -6.13
CA ASP A 593 -5.98 12.84 -6.43
C ASP A 593 -7.00 11.78 -6.82
N VAL A 594 -8.20 11.82 -6.24
CA VAL A 594 -9.31 10.93 -6.61
C VAL A 594 -9.72 11.17 -8.06
N GLU A 595 -9.83 12.42 -8.49
CA GLU A 595 -10.10 12.75 -9.88
C GLU A 595 -9.00 12.25 -10.83
N LYS A 596 -7.72 12.45 -10.44
CA LYS A 596 -6.58 11.94 -11.21
C LYS A 596 -6.59 10.40 -11.28
N PHE A 597 -6.94 9.75 -10.16
CA PHE A 597 -7.04 8.28 -10.10
C PHE A 597 -8.15 7.77 -11.02
N ALA A 598 -9.36 8.34 -10.94
CA ALA A 598 -10.49 7.98 -11.80
C ALA A 598 -10.13 8.12 -13.29
N LYS A 599 -9.44 9.21 -13.64
CA LYS A 599 -8.95 9.46 -14.99
C LYS A 599 -7.89 8.45 -15.44
N ALA A 600 -6.91 8.15 -14.56
CA ALA A 600 -5.86 7.18 -14.86
C ALA A 600 -6.39 5.74 -14.95
N ALA A 601 -7.37 5.39 -14.11
CA ALA A 601 -8.04 4.10 -14.11
C ALA A 601 -9.07 3.97 -15.26
N VAL A 602 -9.44 5.07 -15.91
CA VAL A 602 -10.49 5.11 -16.95
C VAL A 602 -11.79 4.46 -16.45
N MET A 603 -12.17 4.79 -15.22
CA MET A 603 -13.37 4.23 -14.57
C MET A 603 -14.15 5.31 -13.83
N ASN A 604 -15.47 5.10 -13.71
CA ASN A 604 -16.29 5.88 -12.81
C ASN A 604 -16.29 5.20 -11.44
N LEU A 605 -15.71 5.86 -10.45
CA LEU A 605 -15.52 5.28 -9.11
C LEU A 605 -16.82 5.22 -8.31
N GLY A 606 -17.81 5.96 -8.61
CA GLY A 606 -19.01 6.08 -7.78
C GLY A 606 -18.74 6.77 -6.42
N VAL A 607 -19.78 7.42 -5.89
CA VAL A 607 -19.69 8.30 -4.71
C VAL A 607 -19.10 7.60 -3.47
N THR A 608 -19.47 6.36 -3.23
CA THR A 608 -19.02 5.60 -2.07
C THR A 608 -17.51 5.33 -2.11
N VAL A 609 -16.97 4.93 -3.26
CA VAL A 609 -15.53 4.66 -3.42
C VAL A 609 -14.73 5.95 -3.31
N GLU A 610 -15.18 7.04 -3.95
CA GLU A 610 -14.55 8.35 -3.88
C GLU A 610 -14.50 8.89 -2.45
N SER A 611 -15.63 8.83 -1.74
CA SER A 611 -15.70 9.27 -0.34
C SER A 611 -14.76 8.46 0.56
N ARG A 612 -14.67 7.15 0.34
CA ARG A 612 -13.75 6.30 1.11
C ARG A 612 -12.28 6.56 0.80
N MET A 613 -11.94 6.78 -0.47
CA MET A 613 -10.56 7.13 -0.84
C MET A 613 -10.09 8.46 -0.20
N GLN A 614 -11.02 9.36 0.09
CA GLN A 614 -10.73 10.65 0.76
C GLN A 614 -10.72 10.53 2.29
N ALA A 615 -11.60 9.68 2.83
CA ALA A 615 -11.89 9.57 4.26
C ALA A 615 -10.98 8.60 5.02
N HIS A 616 -9.98 8.02 4.38
CA HIS A 616 -9.15 7.00 5.02
C HIS A 616 -8.59 7.43 6.38
N ALA A 617 -8.88 6.62 7.38
CA ALA A 617 -8.18 6.69 8.65
C ALA A 617 -6.99 5.73 8.66
N GLY A 618 -5.86 6.23 9.07
CA GLY A 618 -4.69 5.41 9.35
C GLY A 618 -4.16 4.64 8.13
N CYS A 619 -4.10 3.32 8.27
CA CYS A 619 -3.47 2.42 7.29
C CYS A 619 -4.46 1.81 6.28
N GLN A 620 -5.58 2.45 5.99
CA GLN A 620 -6.52 1.95 5.02
C GLN A 620 -6.03 2.17 3.59
N VAL A 621 -6.19 1.17 2.73
CA VAL A 621 -5.84 1.24 1.31
C VAL A 621 -6.96 0.71 0.44
N LEU A 622 -7.05 1.22 -0.77
CA LEU A 622 -7.81 0.61 -1.87
C LEU A 622 -6.89 -0.36 -2.60
N LEU A 623 -7.20 -1.64 -2.56
CA LEU A 623 -6.60 -2.66 -3.42
C LEU A 623 -7.48 -2.83 -4.66
N HIS A 624 -6.94 -2.47 -5.82
CA HIS A 624 -7.53 -2.76 -7.12
C HIS A 624 -6.80 -3.94 -7.77
N ARG A 625 -7.54 -4.88 -8.38
CA ARG A 625 -7.01 -6.03 -9.12
C ARG A 625 -7.55 -6.01 -10.55
N ALA A 626 -6.66 -5.91 -11.53
CA ALA A 626 -7.04 -5.84 -12.94
C ALA A 626 -7.71 -7.13 -13.44
N MET A 627 -7.20 -8.28 -13.03
CA MET A 627 -7.71 -9.58 -13.51
C MET A 627 -9.17 -9.82 -13.11
N THR A 628 -9.55 -9.44 -11.91
CA THR A 628 -10.92 -9.63 -11.37
C THR A 628 -11.77 -8.38 -11.45
N GLN A 629 -11.19 -7.23 -11.82
CA GLN A 629 -11.82 -5.90 -11.82
C GLN A 629 -12.46 -5.55 -10.47
N THR A 630 -11.83 -6.01 -9.37
CA THR A 630 -12.35 -5.81 -8.01
C THR A 630 -11.64 -4.67 -7.30
N ASN A 631 -12.40 -3.96 -6.47
CA ASN A 631 -11.93 -2.90 -5.59
C ASN A 631 -12.23 -3.30 -4.14
N ASN A 632 -11.20 -3.46 -3.33
CA ASN A 632 -11.33 -3.84 -1.93
C ASN A 632 -10.66 -2.78 -1.04
N PHE A 633 -11.35 -2.36 0.01
CA PHE A 633 -10.75 -1.51 1.03
C PHE A 633 -10.21 -2.36 2.17
N ILE A 634 -8.94 -2.17 2.50
CA ILE A 634 -8.23 -3.00 3.48
C ILE A 634 -7.58 -2.11 4.52
N HIS A 635 -7.81 -2.39 5.80
CA HIS A 635 -6.99 -1.87 6.89
C HIS A 635 -5.73 -2.70 6.97
N LEU A 636 -4.62 -2.14 6.51
CA LEU A 636 -3.35 -2.86 6.48
C LEU A 636 -2.90 -3.26 7.88
N ASN A 637 -2.46 -4.49 8.01
CA ASN A 637 -1.71 -4.91 9.17
C ASN A 637 -0.26 -4.44 9.02
N THR A 638 0.12 -3.45 9.80
CA THR A 638 1.47 -2.90 9.79
C THR A 638 2.46 -3.69 10.67
N ARG A 639 2.03 -4.84 11.20
CA ARG A 639 2.86 -5.77 11.97
C ARG A 639 3.27 -7.01 11.15
N ILE A 640 3.24 -6.91 9.82
CA ILE A 640 3.62 -8.01 8.94
C ILE A 640 5.11 -8.30 9.02
#